data_14851cc1dcbbaac27ff783628029db87
#
_entry.id   14851cc1dcbbaac27ff783628029db87
#
_cell.length_a   1.000
_cell.length_b   1.000
_cell.length_c   1.000
_cell.angle_alpha   90.00
_cell.angle_beta   90.00
_cell.angle_gamma   90.00
#
_symmetry.space_group_name_H-M   'P 1'
#
loop_
_entity.id
_entity.type
_entity.pdbx_description
1 polymer ?
#
loop_
_entity_poly.entity_id
_entity_poly.type
_entity_poly.pdbx_seq_one_letter_code
_entity_poly.pdbx_strand_id
1 'polypeptide(L)'
;MGINHKKNWKIISVIIINTLLVLFIIGYDKRNITTYNTEIQMKDGENIITEIWNIEDYVAFAESVTKDNDYEYYEVTLYADLDFSGYENFPVIGVMEDVNDNMTFKGVFNGNGHTISGIHIDKPDETVGLFAKLDGVVKNLRIEDCSFRGELCGAIAAENYEGAILNCYVDANVSGDIAGDIAGLNYDGEIGNCVSSSVIAGENLYGNISHCYLVGMADLEDLNNNLYNISGKYKDAIFCCWEYSEEGILSRKKADLLESLTARISIDGHEIKIRGYYAENMGKWCFALPAGYGDADLYLEASTSQGGFESFKRRNGEDEILFTWGEYYYPIQFMSAENITTLYMMLGQNQNLIDIHMDKTNRVPGRMMIIDENGQVTYEIVSGFYGHGNDSWAAQKKSYNLKFDSRVDLLGMGENEDFALLAGYRKNSLMSYGVTAELAEEVGFAFAPEFRFVNLYVGGEYVGVYFLTEKIEIDENRLDIGNLYEETKKINSKRLDTFEHITWSDEQTQEKRHYYNVEANPDDITGGYLLELDIADYEEYESRFTTENKVNKIVLKRAAYSSEDQVNYIADYWQGFESALLSETGYNAKGKRYTEYIDLESFAKQWLMYELSQEDSMFSSIYYYKESDIAGDGLLHACYPWDMERSYMRVEESDIFGKINDKGIYWGSFYKHEDFMEKAAEIWEKEFVPAITCMTAEQAIETKSGLRNLSWYRKYLLEISELENSRWISSNMLEKCELIREILNIRNTVISEEFQK
;
A
#
# COMPACT_ATOMS: atom_id res chain seq x y z
N MET A 1 -24.64 -27.47 58.76
CA MET A 1 -23.58 -27.85 57.86
C MET A 1 -23.95 -27.31 56.46
N GLY A 2 -23.50 -26.11 56.13
CA GLY A 2 -23.74 -25.48 54.83
C GLY A 2 -22.42 -25.44 54.04
N ILE A 3 -22.30 -26.33 53.08
CA ILE A 3 -21.12 -26.44 52.24
C ILE A 3 -21.21 -25.43 51.08
N ASN A 4 -20.19 -24.66 51.00
CA ASN A 4 -19.99 -23.46 50.20
C ASN A 4 -19.92 -23.76 48.68
N HIS A 5 -21.08 -23.81 47.98
CA HIS A 5 -21.17 -24.07 46.52
C HIS A 5 -20.56 -22.97 45.64
N LYS A 6 -20.29 -21.79 46.17
CA LYS A 6 -19.74 -20.66 45.39
C LYS A 6 -18.23 -20.76 45.12
N LYS A 7 -17.48 -21.57 45.85
CA LYS A 7 -16.03 -21.71 45.61
C LYS A 7 -15.68 -22.71 44.53
N ASN A 8 -16.53 -23.71 44.30
CA ASN A 8 -16.29 -24.73 43.26
C ASN A 8 -16.60 -24.24 41.85
N TRP A 9 -17.54 -23.30 41.66
CA TRP A 9 -17.86 -22.74 40.35
C TRP A 9 -16.72 -21.84 39.79
N LYS A 10 -16.01 -21.09 40.65
CA LYS A 10 -14.86 -20.29 40.20
C LYS A 10 -13.68 -21.16 39.79
N ILE A 11 -13.44 -22.29 40.45
CA ILE A 11 -12.37 -23.22 40.08
C ILE A 11 -12.72 -23.96 38.79
N ILE A 12 -13.96 -24.37 38.62
CA ILE A 12 -14.44 -25.03 37.39
C ILE A 12 -14.41 -24.04 36.20
N SER A 13 -14.79 -22.79 36.40
CA SER A 13 -14.70 -21.75 35.37
C SER A 13 -13.27 -21.42 34.92
N VAL A 14 -12.33 -21.37 35.90
CA VAL A 14 -10.90 -21.15 35.58
C VAL A 14 -10.28 -22.35 34.86
N ILE A 15 -10.69 -23.60 35.24
CA ILE A 15 -10.22 -24.82 34.56
C ILE A 15 -10.80 -24.87 33.12
N ILE A 16 -12.07 -24.54 32.90
CA ILE A 16 -12.70 -24.53 31.59
C ILE A 16 -12.09 -23.44 30.73
N ILE A 17 -11.85 -22.24 31.27
CA ILE A 17 -11.19 -21.13 30.53
C ILE A 17 -9.75 -21.49 30.17
N ASN A 18 -8.99 -22.10 31.11
CA ASN A 18 -7.62 -22.54 30.79
C ASN A 18 -7.59 -23.74 29.84
N THR A 19 -8.58 -24.64 29.87
CA THR A 19 -8.66 -25.76 28.92
C THR A 19 -9.10 -25.27 27.52
N LEU A 20 -9.98 -24.27 27.44
CA LEU A 20 -10.34 -23.61 26.19
C LEU A 20 -9.18 -22.76 25.65
N LEU A 21 -8.41 -22.10 26.52
CA LEU A 21 -7.21 -21.36 26.11
C LEU A 21 -6.11 -22.31 25.60
N VAL A 22 -5.91 -23.46 26.24
CA VAL A 22 -4.94 -24.48 25.77
C VAL A 22 -5.42 -25.16 24.50
N LEU A 23 -6.72 -25.40 24.32
CA LEU A 23 -7.29 -25.91 23.07
C LEU A 23 -7.26 -24.84 21.97
N PHE A 24 -7.37 -23.56 22.31
CA PHE A 24 -7.20 -22.44 21.39
C PHE A 24 -5.73 -22.29 20.98
N ILE A 25 -4.79 -22.41 21.91
CA ILE A 25 -3.34 -22.38 21.65
C ILE A 25 -2.88 -23.60 20.84
N ILE A 26 -3.41 -24.80 21.13
CA ILE A 26 -3.09 -26.02 20.35
C ILE A 26 -3.77 -26.01 18.97
N GLY A 27 -4.92 -25.35 18.82
CA GLY A 27 -5.59 -25.11 17.55
C GLY A 27 -4.91 -24.02 16.71
N TYR A 28 -4.24 -23.06 17.38
CA TYR A 28 -3.54 -21.94 16.74
C TYR A 28 -2.18 -22.35 16.18
N ASP A 29 -1.54 -23.36 16.79
CA ASP A 29 -0.23 -23.86 16.32
C ASP A 29 -0.31 -24.77 15.07
N LYS A 30 -1.51 -25.04 14.58
CA LYS A 30 -1.73 -25.84 13.36
C LYS A 30 -2.14 -25.02 12.13
N ARG A 31 -2.14 -23.69 12.19
CA ARG A 31 -2.51 -22.81 11.07
C ARG A 31 -1.47 -21.72 10.84
N ASN A 32 -0.20 -22.11 10.70
CA ASN A 32 0.83 -21.20 10.22
C ASN A 32 0.97 -21.30 8.69
N ILE A 33 -0.13 -21.05 8.00
CA ILE A 33 -0.12 -20.49 6.65
C ILE A 33 -0.75 -19.12 6.82
N THR A 34 -0.07 -18.10 6.41
CA THR A 34 -0.36 -16.68 6.49
C THR A 34 -1.84 -16.35 6.23
N THR A 35 -2.70 -16.48 7.23
CA THR A 35 -4.01 -15.84 7.22
C THR A 35 -3.91 -14.62 8.09
N TYR A 36 -3.79 -13.46 7.48
CA TYR A 36 -3.98 -12.18 8.13
C TYR A 36 -5.46 -12.04 8.49
N ASN A 37 -5.87 -12.58 9.64
CA ASN A 37 -7.13 -12.20 10.25
C ASN A 37 -6.90 -10.88 10.99
N THR A 38 -7.00 -9.78 10.28
CA THR A 38 -7.33 -8.51 10.89
C THR A 38 -8.83 -8.54 11.21
N GLU A 39 -9.21 -8.40 12.48
CA GLU A 39 -10.52 -7.88 12.82
C GLU A 39 -10.56 -6.43 12.33
N ILE A 40 -10.93 -6.25 11.06
CA ILE A 40 -11.29 -4.95 10.50
C ILE A 40 -12.56 -4.54 11.24
N GLN A 41 -12.58 -3.36 11.81
CA GLN A 41 -13.82 -2.78 12.36
C GLN A 41 -14.86 -2.78 11.24
N MET A 42 -15.85 -3.67 11.38
CA MET A 42 -16.96 -3.75 10.43
C MET A 42 -17.65 -2.39 10.35
N LYS A 43 -17.82 -1.85 9.17
CA LYS A 43 -18.86 -0.85 8.92
C LYS A 43 -20.19 -1.48 9.35
N ASP A 44 -20.87 -0.88 10.30
CA ASP A 44 -22.13 -1.38 10.83
C ASP A 44 -23.12 -1.64 9.69
N GLY A 45 -23.42 -2.92 9.41
CA GLY A 45 -24.57 -3.35 8.58
C GLY A 45 -24.28 -4.18 7.34
N GLU A 46 -23.05 -4.50 6.99
CA GLU A 46 -22.71 -5.27 5.77
C GLU A 46 -22.32 -6.71 6.11
N ASN A 47 -22.98 -7.69 5.47
CA ASN A 47 -22.60 -9.10 5.53
C ASN A 47 -21.41 -9.35 4.60
N ILE A 48 -20.19 -9.24 5.09
CA ILE A 48 -18.97 -9.62 4.37
C ILE A 48 -18.80 -11.14 4.46
N ILE A 49 -18.69 -11.80 3.32
CA ILE A 49 -18.50 -13.25 3.23
C ILE A 49 -17.04 -13.51 2.92
N THR A 50 -16.33 -14.12 3.88
CA THR A 50 -14.90 -14.45 3.74
C THR A 50 -14.63 -15.94 3.63
N GLU A 51 -15.63 -16.79 3.87
CA GLU A 51 -15.53 -18.25 3.79
C GLU A 51 -16.63 -18.80 2.88
N ILE A 52 -16.25 -19.62 1.88
CA ILE A 52 -17.17 -20.26 0.95
C ILE A 52 -17.07 -21.79 1.11
N TRP A 53 -18.13 -22.39 1.61
CA TRP A 53 -18.23 -23.82 1.88
C TRP A 53 -19.18 -24.55 0.92
N ASN A 54 -20.05 -23.81 0.21
CA ASN A 54 -21.08 -24.34 -0.68
C ASN A 54 -21.47 -23.30 -1.74
N ILE A 55 -22.34 -23.67 -2.65
CA ILE A 55 -22.83 -22.81 -3.73
C ILE A 55 -23.62 -21.60 -3.18
N GLU A 56 -24.39 -21.77 -2.11
CA GLU A 56 -25.15 -20.71 -1.51
C GLU A 56 -24.25 -19.61 -0.95
N ASP A 57 -23.12 -19.96 -0.33
CA ASP A 57 -22.10 -19.00 0.15
C ASP A 57 -21.47 -18.26 -1.05
N TYR A 58 -21.16 -18.99 -2.13
CA TYR A 58 -20.61 -18.37 -3.34
C TYR A 58 -21.61 -17.36 -3.96
N VAL A 59 -22.87 -17.74 -4.08
CA VAL A 59 -23.93 -16.86 -4.62
C VAL A 59 -24.07 -15.60 -3.77
N ALA A 60 -24.10 -15.76 -2.44
CA ALA A 60 -24.20 -14.64 -1.53
C ALA A 60 -22.95 -13.72 -1.60
N PHE A 61 -21.75 -14.29 -1.77
CA PHE A 61 -20.53 -13.54 -2.02
C PHE A 61 -20.62 -12.75 -3.35
N ALA A 62 -20.95 -13.41 -4.45
CA ALA A 62 -21.07 -12.75 -5.75
C ALA A 62 -22.10 -11.62 -5.75
N GLU A 63 -23.23 -11.82 -5.10
CA GLU A 63 -24.25 -10.77 -4.92
C GLU A 63 -23.77 -9.61 -4.05
N SER A 64 -22.89 -9.86 -3.08
CA SER A 64 -22.36 -8.81 -2.20
C SER A 64 -21.40 -7.88 -2.92
N VAL A 65 -20.58 -8.40 -3.85
CA VAL A 65 -19.66 -7.58 -4.67
C VAL A 65 -20.41 -6.61 -5.57
N THR A 66 -21.64 -6.95 -6.02
CA THR A 66 -22.47 -6.07 -6.87
C THR A 66 -23.19 -4.95 -6.10
N LYS A 67 -23.04 -4.86 -4.78
CA LYS A 67 -23.79 -3.92 -3.90
C LYS A 67 -22.87 -2.93 -3.17
N ASP A 68 -21.88 -2.38 -3.83
CA ASP A 68 -20.88 -1.44 -3.26
C ASP A 68 -19.85 -2.08 -2.30
N ASN A 69 -19.61 -3.39 -2.39
CA ASN A 69 -18.61 -4.11 -1.62
C ASN A 69 -17.50 -4.59 -2.54
N ASP A 70 -16.40 -3.83 -2.63
CA ASP A 70 -15.26 -4.20 -3.49
C ASP A 70 -14.31 -5.22 -2.85
N TYR A 71 -14.47 -5.52 -1.57
CA TYR A 71 -13.63 -6.45 -0.81
C TYR A 71 -12.13 -6.09 -0.74
N GLU A 72 -11.74 -4.86 -0.99
CA GLU A 72 -10.35 -4.43 -1.11
C GLU A 72 -9.44 -4.91 0.04
N TYR A 73 -9.97 -5.10 1.23
CA TYR A 73 -9.22 -5.48 2.41
C TYR A 73 -9.49 -6.90 2.91
N TYR A 74 -10.22 -7.71 2.15
CA TYR A 74 -10.67 -9.04 2.58
C TYR A 74 -10.05 -10.15 1.72
N GLU A 75 -9.73 -11.27 2.37
CA GLU A 75 -9.47 -12.54 1.69
C GLU A 75 -10.72 -13.42 1.81
N VAL A 76 -11.23 -13.85 0.66
CA VAL A 76 -12.34 -14.79 0.51
C VAL A 76 -11.74 -16.15 0.19
N THR A 77 -11.96 -17.14 1.05
CA THR A 77 -11.35 -18.46 0.90
C THR A 77 -12.38 -19.54 0.60
N LEU A 78 -12.09 -20.34 -0.42
CA LEU A 78 -12.88 -21.51 -0.77
C LEU A 78 -12.47 -22.70 0.10
N TYR A 79 -13.42 -23.34 0.75
CA TYR A 79 -13.19 -24.49 1.65
C TYR A 79 -13.79 -25.81 1.14
N ALA A 80 -14.43 -25.81 -0.01
CA ALA A 80 -14.99 -27.00 -0.65
C ALA A 80 -14.94 -26.88 -2.17
N ASP A 81 -14.92 -28.02 -2.87
CA ASP A 81 -15.15 -28.07 -4.30
C ASP A 81 -16.59 -27.70 -4.61
N LEU A 82 -16.85 -26.88 -5.62
CA LEU A 82 -18.16 -26.42 -6.02
C LEU A 82 -18.52 -26.96 -7.42
N ASP A 83 -19.65 -27.67 -7.51
CA ASP A 83 -20.18 -28.20 -8.77
C ASP A 83 -21.47 -27.44 -9.16
N PHE A 84 -21.35 -26.60 -10.17
CA PHE A 84 -22.46 -25.81 -10.72
C PHE A 84 -23.21 -26.56 -11.84
N SER A 85 -22.98 -27.86 -12.03
CA SER A 85 -23.72 -28.63 -13.03
C SER A 85 -25.21 -28.61 -12.72
N GLY A 86 -26.00 -28.07 -13.65
CA GLY A 86 -27.44 -27.86 -13.47
C GLY A 86 -27.86 -26.53 -12.81
N TYR A 87 -26.92 -25.61 -12.55
CA TYR A 87 -27.24 -24.26 -12.12
C TYR A 87 -27.50 -23.37 -13.35
N GLU A 88 -28.77 -22.95 -13.54
CA GLU A 88 -29.17 -22.31 -14.79
C GLU A 88 -28.69 -20.86 -14.98
N ASN A 89 -28.43 -20.12 -13.89
CA ASN A 89 -28.02 -18.72 -13.95
C ASN A 89 -26.82 -18.50 -13.04
N PHE A 90 -25.62 -18.79 -13.54
CA PHE A 90 -24.39 -18.62 -12.80
C PHE A 90 -24.18 -17.14 -12.42
N PRO A 91 -23.99 -16.80 -11.14
CA PRO A 91 -23.75 -15.44 -10.71
C PRO A 91 -22.28 -15.05 -10.96
N VAL A 92 -22.06 -14.22 -11.97
CA VAL A 92 -20.76 -13.61 -12.25
C VAL A 92 -20.45 -12.59 -11.16
N ILE A 93 -19.19 -12.56 -10.72
CA ILE A 93 -18.73 -11.63 -9.67
C ILE A 93 -18.39 -10.28 -10.32
N GLY A 94 -19.04 -9.20 -9.83
CA GLY A 94 -18.88 -7.85 -10.36
C GLY A 94 -19.71 -7.58 -11.62
N VAL A 95 -19.72 -6.34 -12.07
CA VAL A 95 -20.48 -5.89 -13.27
C VAL A 95 -19.62 -4.89 -14.05
N MET A 96 -19.67 -4.95 -15.41
CA MET A 96 -18.95 -4.03 -16.29
C MET A 96 -19.74 -2.80 -16.75
N GLU A 97 -21.03 -2.67 -16.40
CA GLU A 97 -21.95 -1.71 -17.03
C GLU A 97 -21.97 -0.30 -16.45
N ASP A 98 -21.22 0.01 -15.39
CA ASP A 98 -21.33 1.34 -14.77
C ASP A 98 -19.99 2.08 -14.70
N VAL A 99 -20.06 3.40 -14.94
CA VAL A 99 -18.94 4.36 -14.91
C VAL A 99 -18.38 4.53 -13.47
N ASN A 100 -18.99 3.86 -12.49
CA ASN A 100 -18.52 3.84 -11.10
C ASN A 100 -17.75 2.55 -10.83
N ASP A 101 -16.45 2.66 -10.55
CA ASP A 101 -15.52 1.58 -10.19
C ASP A 101 -15.91 0.72 -8.96
N ASN A 102 -17.08 0.94 -8.35
CA ASN A 102 -17.47 0.34 -7.08
C ASN A 102 -18.03 -1.09 -7.18
N MET A 103 -18.12 -1.67 -8.38
CA MET A 103 -18.64 -3.03 -8.60
C MET A 103 -17.57 -4.02 -9.06
N THR A 104 -16.31 -3.68 -8.84
CA THR A 104 -15.15 -4.51 -9.19
C THR A 104 -14.62 -5.20 -7.94
N PHE A 105 -14.24 -6.46 -8.04
CA PHE A 105 -13.61 -7.16 -6.92
C PHE A 105 -12.15 -6.73 -6.79
N LYS A 106 -11.78 -6.18 -5.63
CA LYS A 106 -10.42 -5.70 -5.30
C LYS A 106 -9.73 -6.50 -4.20
N GLY A 107 -10.41 -7.48 -3.62
CA GLY A 107 -9.90 -8.33 -2.55
C GLY A 107 -9.00 -9.47 -3.04
N VAL A 108 -8.78 -10.44 -2.16
CA VAL A 108 -8.09 -11.68 -2.49
C VAL A 108 -9.10 -12.83 -2.52
N PHE A 109 -9.26 -13.50 -3.66
CA PHE A 109 -10.02 -14.74 -3.77
C PHE A 109 -9.04 -15.93 -3.79
N ASN A 110 -9.02 -16.69 -2.70
CA ASN A 110 -8.14 -17.84 -2.55
C ASN A 110 -8.93 -19.14 -2.77
N GLY A 111 -8.72 -19.78 -3.90
CA GLY A 111 -9.31 -21.09 -4.22
C GLY A 111 -8.85 -22.21 -3.28
N ASN A 112 -7.75 -21.99 -2.51
CA ASN A 112 -7.22 -22.93 -1.52
C ASN A 112 -7.05 -24.37 -2.05
N GLY A 113 -6.78 -24.49 -3.35
CA GLY A 113 -6.63 -25.75 -4.07
C GLY A 113 -7.95 -26.48 -4.35
N HIS A 114 -9.10 -25.84 -4.17
CA HIS A 114 -10.40 -26.38 -4.54
C HIS A 114 -10.76 -26.12 -5.99
N THR A 115 -11.72 -26.91 -6.48
CA THR A 115 -12.21 -26.88 -7.86
C THR A 115 -13.57 -26.22 -7.92
N ILE A 116 -13.76 -25.38 -8.94
CA ILE A 116 -15.10 -24.94 -9.41
C ILE A 116 -15.33 -25.63 -10.75
N SER A 117 -16.47 -26.30 -10.88
CA SER A 117 -16.80 -27.09 -12.08
C SER A 117 -18.26 -26.91 -12.51
N GLY A 118 -18.58 -27.37 -13.71
CA GLY A 118 -19.97 -27.44 -14.21
C GLY A 118 -20.58 -26.07 -14.59
N ILE A 119 -19.80 -25.03 -14.74
CA ILE A 119 -20.29 -23.69 -15.17
C ILE A 119 -20.55 -23.73 -16.68
N HIS A 120 -21.73 -23.30 -17.09
CA HIS A 120 -22.11 -23.12 -18.49
C HIS A 120 -22.72 -21.75 -18.75
N ILE A 121 -21.98 -20.86 -19.42
CA ILE A 121 -22.45 -19.52 -19.80
C ILE A 121 -22.35 -19.38 -21.32
N ASP A 122 -23.48 -19.08 -21.98
CA ASP A 122 -23.55 -18.81 -23.42
C ASP A 122 -24.25 -17.45 -23.64
N LYS A 123 -23.42 -16.39 -23.69
CA LYS A 123 -23.85 -14.98 -23.83
C LYS A 123 -22.92 -14.25 -24.80
N PRO A 124 -23.04 -14.51 -26.11
CA PRO A 124 -22.05 -14.09 -27.11
C PRO A 124 -21.85 -12.58 -27.23
N ASP A 125 -22.81 -11.77 -26.76
CA ASP A 125 -22.77 -10.31 -26.84
C ASP A 125 -22.49 -9.66 -25.44
N GLU A 126 -22.08 -10.48 -24.44
CA GLU A 126 -21.79 -9.99 -23.08
C GLU A 126 -20.35 -10.32 -22.64
N THR A 127 -19.90 -9.66 -21.58
CA THR A 127 -18.65 -9.97 -20.87
C THR A 127 -18.86 -11.15 -19.94
N VAL A 128 -18.00 -12.19 -20.07
CA VAL A 128 -18.21 -13.49 -19.41
C VAL A 128 -16.94 -14.00 -18.73
N GLY A 129 -17.06 -14.35 -17.45
CA GLY A 129 -16.02 -14.98 -16.63
C GLY A 129 -16.54 -15.34 -15.25
N LEU A 130 -15.68 -15.89 -14.39
CA LEU A 130 -15.99 -15.99 -12.96
C LEU A 130 -16.10 -14.57 -12.38
N PHE A 131 -15.16 -13.72 -12.75
CA PHE A 131 -15.16 -12.27 -12.50
C PHE A 131 -15.42 -11.52 -13.82
N ALA A 132 -16.34 -10.57 -13.84
CA ALA A 132 -16.53 -9.68 -14.98
C ALA A 132 -15.32 -8.76 -15.15
N LYS A 133 -14.93 -8.10 -14.06
CA LYS A 133 -13.73 -7.29 -13.94
C LYS A 133 -13.02 -7.59 -12.62
N LEU A 134 -11.70 -7.80 -12.67
CA LEU A 134 -10.84 -8.10 -11.53
C LEU A 134 -9.80 -6.99 -11.37
N ASP A 135 -9.80 -6.33 -10.21
CA ASP A 135 -8.76 -5.38 -9.76
C ASP A 135 -8.13 -5.87 -8.43
N GLY A 136 -8.34 -7.14 -8.11
CA GLY A 136 -7.84 -7.84 -6.93
C GLY A 136 -6.96 -9.03 -7.30
N VAL A 137 -6.85 -9.99 -6.39
CA VAL A 137 -6.04 -11.19 -6.57
C VAL A 137 -6.92 -12.43 -6.60
N VAL A 138 -6.75 -13.29 -7.61
CA VAL A 138 -7.30 -14.66 -7.62
C VAL A 138 -6.12 -15.62 -7.57
N LYS A 139 -6.13 -16.56 -6.60
CA LYS A 139 -5.03 -17.52 -6.44
C LYS A 139 -5.49 -18.92 -6.07
N ASN A 140 -4.66 -19.91 -6.39
CA ASN A 140 -4.82 -21.30 -5.98
C ASN A 140 -6.19 -21.92 -6.38
N LEU A 141 -6.76 -21.51 -7.51
CA LEU A 141 -8.08 -21.93 -7.98
C LEU A 141 -7.94 -22.90 -9.15
N ARG A 142 -8.82 -23.91 -9.17
CA ARG A 142 -8.97 -24.81 -10.28
C ARG A 142 -10.36 -24.66 -10.91
N ILE A 143 -10.42 -24.54 -12.25
CA ILE A 143 -11.64 -24.52 -13.04
C ILE A 143 -11.60 -25.68 -14.03
N GLU A 144 -12.59 -26.57 -13.97
CA GLU A 144 -12.69 -27.76 -14.84
C GLU A 144 -14.13 -27.99 -15.30
N ASP A 145 -14.26 -28.73 -16.40
CA ASP A 145 -15.59 -29.10 -16.96
C ASP A 145 -16.53 -27.91 -17.12
N CYS A 146 -16.00 -26.76 -17.51
CA CYS A 146 -16.74 -25.51 -17.70
C CYS A 146 -16.75 -25.08 -19.16
N SER A 147 -17.77 -24.28 -19.53
CA SER A 147 -17.83 -23.61 -20.82
C SER A 147 -18.27 -22.16 -20.68
N PHE A 148 -17.51 -21.26 -21.29
CA PHE A 148 -17.74 -19.83 -21.28
C PHE A 148 -17.75 -19.31 -22.71
N ARG A 149 -18.79 -18.58 -23.08
CA ARG A 149 -18.90 -17.91 -24.37
C ARG A 149 -19.42 -16.50 -24.18
N GLY A 150 -18.69 -15.51 -24.67
CA GLY A 150 -18.98 -14.10 -24.55
C GLY A 150 -18.30 -13.26 -25.62
N GLU A 151 -18.56 -11.97 -25.72
CA GLU A 151 -17.77 -11.03 -26.52
C GLU A 151 -16.35 -10.91 -25.97
N LEU A 152 -16.23 -10.54 -24.70
CA LEU A 152 -15.00 -10.57 -23.92
C LEU A 152 -15.08 -11.71 -22.89
N CYS A 153 -14.16 -12.70 -22.98
CA CYS A 153 -14.36 -13.96 -22.29
C CYS A 153 -13.08 -14.53 -21.68
N GLY A 154 -13.12 -14.84 -20.37
CA GLY A 154 -12.07 -15.57 -19.66
C GLY A 154 -12.66 -16.45 -18.57
N ALA A 155 -12.18 -17.68 -18.34
CA ALA A 155 -12.79 -18.53 -17.34
C ALA A 155 -12.63 -17.95 -15.92
N ILE A 156 -11.50 -17.33 -15.59
CA ILE A 156 -11.30 -16.66 -14.31
C ILE A 156 -11.80 -15.22 -14.39
N ALA A 157 -11.25 -14.40 -15.27
CA ALA A 157 -11.67 -13.01 -15.42
C ALA A 157 -11.95 -12.70 -16.89
N ALA A 158 -13.07 -12.06 -17.19
CA ALA A 158 -13.24 -11.51 -18.53
C ALA A 158 -12.23 -10.39 -18.76
N GLU A 159 -12.10 -9.47 -17.80
CA GLU A 159 -11.06 -8.45 -17.75
C GLU A 159 -10.25 -8.56 -16.45
N ASN A 160 -8.95 -8.82 -16.55
CA ASN A 160 -8.01 -8.66 -15.45
C ASN A 160 -7.44 -7.24 -15.56
N TYR A 161 -8.05 -6.30 -14.86
CA TYR A 161 -7.72 -4.90 -14.88
C TYR A 161 -6.86 -4.54 -13.68
N GLU A 162 -5.55 -4.41 -13.88
CA GLU A 162 -4.58 -4.13 -12.83
C GLU A 162 -4.54 -5.19 -11.69
N GLY A 163 -5.26 -6.29 -11.83
CA GLY A 163 -5.35 -7.39 -10.87
C GLY A 163 -4.27 -8.45 -11.07
N ALA A 164 -4.28 -9.48 -10.21
CA ALA A 164 -3.34 -10.60 -10.31
C ALA A 164 -4.05 -11.97 -10.29
N ILE A 165 -3.71 -12.84 -11.24
CA ILE A 165 -4.20 -14.22 -11.29
C ILE A 165 -3.02 -15.18 -11.16
N LEU A 166 -2.97 -15.96 -10.08
CA LEU A 166 -1.76 -16.64 -9.66
C LEU A 166 -2.01 -18.09 -9.30
N ASN A 167 -1.08 -18.97 -9.73
CA ASN A 167 -1.10 -20.37 -9.34
C ASN A 167 -2.49 -21.03 -9.58
N CYS A 168 -3.13 -20.68 -10.69
CA CYS A 168 -4.45 -21.19 -11.08
C CYS A 168 -4.34 -22.22 -12.22
N TYR A 169 -5.31 -23.14 -12.27
CA TYR A 169 -5.44 -24.12 -13.34
C TYR A 169 -6.79 -23.98 -14.02
N VAL A 170 -6.81 -23.92 -15.34
CA VAL A 170 -8.03 -23.85 -16.14
C VAL A 170 -8.02 -24.91 -17.23
N ASP A 171 -9.02 -25.79 -17.19
CA ASP A 171 -9.37 -26.74 -18.25
C ASP A 171 -10.86 -26.55 -18.62
N ALA A 172 -11.09 -25.58 -19.50
CA ALA A 172 -12.43 -25.14 -19.86
C ALA A 172 -12.52 -24.81 -21.36
N ASN A 173 -13.75 -24.83 -21.90
CA ASN A 173 -14.02 -24.35 -23.24
C ASN A 173 -14.32 -22.86 -23.20
N VAL A 174 -13.40 -22.00 -23.59
CA VAL A 174 -13.56 -20.55 -23.64
C VAL A 174 -13.61 -20.06 -25.08
N SER A 175 -14.59 -19.24 -25.44
CA SER A 175 -14.75 -18.73 -26.79
C SER A 175 -15.41 -17.34 -26.81
N GLY A 176 -14.98 -16.48 -27.73
CA GLY A 176 -15.47 -15.11 -27.87
C GLY A 176 -14.68 -14.34 -28.92
N ASP A 177 -14.98 -13.04 -29.09
CA ASP A 177 -14.24 -12.19 -29.99
C ASP A 177 -12.85 -11.90 -29.40
N ILE A 178 -12.78 -11.69 -28.07
CA ILE A 178 -11.54 -11.63 -27.29
C ILE A 178 -11.66 -12.71 -26.20
N ALA A 179 -10.92 -13.82 -26.34
CA ALA A 179 -11.07 -14.98 -25.46
C ALA A 179 -9.73 -15.60 -25.05
N GLY A 180 -9.56 -15.84 -23.75
CA GLY A 180 -8.44 -16.56 -23.18
C GLY A 180 -8.87 -17.43 -22.01
N ASP A 181 -8.24 -18.59 -21.79
CA ASP A 181 -8.66 -19.52 -20.75
C ASP A 181 -8.59 -18.88 -19.35
N ILE A 182 -7.54 -18.12 -19.07
CA ILE A 182 -7.37 -17.44 -17.77
C ILE A 182 -8.09 -16.11 -17.78
N ALA A 183 -7.78 -15.24 -18.76
CA ALA A 183 -8.40 -13.91 -18.90
C ALA A 183 -8.75 -13.62 -20.36
N GLY A 184 -9.88 -12.96 -20.62
CA GLY A 184 -10.19 -12.42 -21.95
C GLY A 184 -9.22 -11.30 -22.29
N LEU A 185 -9.20 -10.25 -21.49
CA LEU A 185 -8.25 -9.14 -21.57
C LEU A 185 -7.41 -9.08 -20.28
N ASN A 186 -6.10 -9.02 -20.41
CA ASN A 186 -5.19 -8.70 -19.33
C ASN A 186 -4.67 -7.28 -19.53
N TYR A 187 -5.25 -6.31 -18.82
CA TYR A 187 -4.91 -4.91 -18.91
C TYR A 187 -4.13 -4.47 -17.68
N ASP A 188 -2.86 -4.16 -17.83
CA ASP A 188 -1.92 -3.79 -16.75
C ASP A 188 -1.93 -4.77 -15.56
N GLY A 189 -2.36 -6.01 -15.78
CA GLY A 189 -2.52 -7.07 -14.78
C GLY A 189 -1.40 -8.11 -14.83
N GLU A 190 -1.26 -8.87 -13.75
CA GLU A 190 -0.31 -9.99 -13.60
C GLU A 190 -1.02 -11.32 -13.80
N ILE A 191 -0.49 -12.21 -14.65
CA ILE A 191 -0.87 -13.64 -14.71
C ILE A 191 0.39 -14.46 -14.47
N GLY A 192 0.48 -15.11 -13.31
CA GLY A 192 1.71 -15.77 -12.87
C GLY A 192 1.51 -17.23 -12.45
N ASN A 193 2.43 -18.12 -12.86
CA ASN A 193 2.46 -19.53 -12.46
C ASN A 193 1.13 -20.27 -12.68
N CYS A 194 0.41 -19.93 -13.75
CA CYS A 194 -0.87 -20.52 -14.11
C CYS A 194 -0.71 -21.63 -15.17
N VAL A 195 -1.68 -22.53 -15.19
CA VAL A 195 -1.75 -23.61 -16.18
C VAL A 195 -3.06 -23.54 -16.95
N SER A 196 -3.00 -23.62 -18.26
CA SER A 196 -4.13 -23.52 -19.17
C SER A 196 -4.10 -24.64 -20.21
N SER A 197 -5.26 -25.04 -20.71
CA SER A 197 -5.39 -26.00 -21.79
C SER A 197 -5.24 -25.35 -23.18
N SER A 198 -5.37 -24.01 -23.29
CA SER A 198 -5.31 -23.27 -24.53
C SER A 198 -4.59 -21.92 -24.35
N VAL A 199 -5.19 -20.80 -24.71
CA VAL A 199 -4.59 -19.47 -24.67
C VAL A 199 -4.71 -18.86 -23.26
N ILE A 200 -3.63 -18.38 -22.68
CA ILE A 200 -3.63 -17.76 -21.33
C ILE A 200 -4.52 -16.51 -21.29
N ALA A 201 -4.29 -15.56 -22.18
CA ALA A 201 -5.11 -14.35 -22.32
C ALA A 201 -5.45 -14.10 -23.79
N GLY A 202 -6.69 -13.66 -24.08
CA GLY A 202 -7.13 -13.32 -25.44
C GLY A 202 -6.39 -12.10 -25.98
N GLU A 203 -6.28 -11.04 -25.17
CA GLU A 203 -5.41 -9.90 -25.38
C GLU A 203 -4.61 -9.59 -24.11
N ASN A 204 -3.36 -9.12 -24.28
CA ASN A 204 -2.52 -8.66 -23.19
C ASN A 204 -2.04 -7.25 -23.50
N LEU A 205 -2.64 -6.25 -22.83
CA LEU A 205 -2.32 -4.84 -22.98
C LEU A 205 -1.63 -4.34 -21.73
N TYR A 206 -0.36 -4.05 -21.84
CA TYR A 206 0.52 -3.57 -20.75
C TYR A 206 0.68 -4.55 -19.57
N GLY A 207 0.00 -5.70 -19.55
CA GLY A 207 0.05 -6.69 -18.48
C GLY A 207 1.25 -7.63 -18.59
N ASN A 208 1.60 -8.26 -17.47
CA ASN A 208 2.67 -9.26 -17.37
C ASN A 208 2.09 -10.68 -17.33
N ILE A 209 2.65 -11.58 -18.16
CA ILE A 209 2.35 -13.02 -18.12
C ILE A 209 3.65 -13.76 -17.90
N SER A 210 3.82 -14.41 -16.74
CA SER A 210 5.07 -15.04 -16.34
C SER A 210 4.89 -16.46 -15.80
N HIS A 211 5.85 -17.35 -16.10
CA HIS A 211 5.90 -18.72 -15.56
C HIS A 211 4.61 -19.54 -15.80
N CYS A 212 3.84 -19.21 -16.84
CA CYS A 212 2.62 -19.90 -17.19
C CYS A 212 2.90 -21.10 -18.14
N TYR A 213 1.99 -22.09 -18.12
CA TYR A 213 2.17 -23.35 -18.82
C TYR A 213 0.94 -23.71 -19.65
N LEU A 214 1.17 -24.21 -20.87
CA LEU A 214 0.12 -24.74 -21.73
C LEU A 214 0.17 -26.27 -21.77
N VAL A 215 -0.94 -26.92 -21.45
CA VAL A 215 -1.03 -28.39 -21.46
C VAL A 215 -1.12 -28.87 -22.90
N GLY A 216 -0.24 -29.82 -23.28
CA GLY A 216 -0.33 -30.52 -24.57
C GLY A 216 0.34 -29.83 -25.77
N MET A 217 0.97 -28.69 -25.63
CA MET A 217 1.76 -28.07 -26.69
C MET A 217 3.25 -28.37 -26.53
N ALA A 218 3.82 -29.10 -27.46
CA ALA A 218 5.20 -29.60 -27.36
C ALA A 218 6.28 -28.58 -27.68
N ASP A 219 6.02 -27.56 -28.47
CA ASP A 219 7.00 -26.55 -28.96
C ASP A 219 6.32 -25.21 -29.21
N LEU A 220 6.24 -24.36 -28.20
CA LEU A 220 6.07 -22.92 -28.41
C LEU A 220 7.38 -22.23 -28.04
N GLU A 221 8.18 -21.87 -29.06
CA GLU A 221 9.18 -20.84 -28.91
C GLU A 221 8.45 -19.51 -28.62
N ASP A 222 8.81 -18.95 -27.48
CA ASP A 222 8.58 -17.61 -27.01
C ASP A 222 7.87 -16.63 -28.00
N LEU A 223 6.59 -16.46 -27.84
CA LEU A 223 5.86 -15.34 -28.39
C LEU A 223 5.73 -14.26 -27.29
N ASN A 224 6.79 -13.56 -27.03
CA ASN A 224 6.90 -12.37 -26.15
C ASN A 224 6.60 -12.54 -24.66
N ASN A 225 6.23 -13.68 -24.15
CA ASN A 225 5.90 -13.86 -22.75
C ASN A 225 6.36 -15.25 -22.29
N ASN A 226 7.22 -15.34 -21.31
CA ASN A 226 7.84 -16.48 -20.65
C ASN A 226 6.94 -17.72 -20.47
N LEU A 227 6.35 -18.24 -21.55
CA LEU A 227 5.57 -19.47 -21.55
C LEU A 227 6.54 -20.68 -21.56
N TYR A 228 6.53 -21.45 -20.50
CA TYR A 228 7.36 -22.65 -20.37
C TYR A 228 6.54 -23.91 -20.68
N ASN A 229 7.12 -24.79 -21.47
CA ASN A 229 6.58 -26.12 -21.65
C ASN A 229 6.89 -27.00 -20.42
N ILE A 230 5.89 -27.70 -19.87
CA ILE A 230 5.99 -28.55 -18.68
C ILE A 230 6.97 -29.76 -18.90
N SER A 231 7.46 -30.01 -20.11
CA SER A 231 8.41 -31.09 -20.40
C SER A 231 9.86 -30.83 -19.90
N GLY A 232 10.15 -29.68 -19.30
CA GLY A 232 11.50 -29.30 -18.90
C GLY A 232 11.88 -29.66 -17.47
N LYS A 233 12.92 -28.96 -16.95
CA LYS A 233 13.57 -29.12 -15.64
C LYS A 233 12.62 -29.19 -14.44
N TYR A 234 11.39 -28.66 -14.57
CA TYR A 234 10.40 -28.55 -13.51
C TYR A 234 9.22 -29.49 -13.63
N LYS A 235 9.34 -30.54 -14.47
CA LYS A 235 8.27 -31.54 -14.65
C LYS A 235 7.75 -32.12 -13.33
N ASP A 236 8.64 -32.25 -12.35
CA ASP A 236 8.35 -32.78 -11.02
C ASP A 236 8.29 -31.69 -9.94
N ALA A 237 8.33 -30.41 -10.31
CA ALA A 237 8.22 -29.31 -9.35
C ALA A 237 6.79 -29.19 -8.80
N ILE A 238 6.70 -28.94 -7.50
CA ILE A 238 5.41 -28.77 -6.82
C ILE A 238 5.03 -27.30 -6.86
N PHE A 239 3.88 -27.01 -7.50
CA PHE A 239 3.19 -25.75 -7.35
C PHE A 239 2.48 -25.71 -5.99
N CYS A 240 2.29 -24.54 -5.41
CA CYS A 240 1.47 -24.43 -4.22
C CYS A 240 0.12 -25.13 -4.45
N CYS A 241 -0.31 -26.01 -3.57
CA CYS A 241 -1.55 -26.77 -3.65
C CYS A 241 -1.70 -27.80 -4.80
N TRP A 242 -0.79 -27.86 -5.79
CA TRP A 242 -0.93 -28.72 -6.97
C TRP A 242 0.26 -29.63 -7.18
N GLU A 243 0.01 -30.83 -7.72
CA GLU A 243 1.00 -31.79 -8.20
C GLU A 243 0.81 -32.05 -9.69
N TYR A 244 1.90 -32.08 -10.44
CA TYR A 244 1.89 -32.48 -11.83
C TYR A 244 2.16 -33.98 -11.96
N SER A 245 1.25 -34.71 -12.60
CA SER A 245 1.47 -36.15 -12.91
C SER A 245 2.16 -36.35 -14.26
N GLU A 246 2.70 -37.55 -14.51
CA GLU A 246 3.28 -37.92 -15.81
C GLU A 246 2.28 -37.82 -16.97
N GLU A 247 0.98 -37.79 -16.67
CA GLU A 247 -0.11 -37.66 -17.63
C GLU A 247 -0.47 -36.18 -17.93
N GLY A 248 0.22 -35.26 -17.29
CA GLY A 248 -0.03 -33.80 -17.47
C GLY A 248 -1.21 -33.24 -16.66
N ILE A 249 -1.75 -34.03 -15.75
CA ILE A 249 -2.89 -33.65 -14.92
C ILE A 249 -2.39 -33.13 -13.56
N LEU A 250 -2.77 -31.93 -13.18
CA LEU A 250 -2.57 -31.44 -11.83
C LEU A 250 -3.60 -32.09 -10.90
N SER A 251 -3.15 -32.58 -9.77
CA SER A 251 -4.00 -33.11 -8.72
C SER A 251 -3.74 -32.37 -7.42
N ARG A 252 -4.78 -32.31 -6.57
CA ARG A 252 -4.64 -31.67 -5.25
C ARG A 252 -3.68 -32.46 -4.38
N LYS A 253 -2.74 -31.78 -3.75
CA LYS A 253 -1.75 -32.40 -2.86
C LYS A 253 -2.40 -33.08 -1.66
N LYS A 254 -2.02 -34.30 -1.39
CA LYS A 254 -2.42 -35.06 -0.19
C LYS A 254 -1.22 -35.43 0.70
N ALA A 255 -0.04 -34.94 0.36
CA ALA A 255 1.23 -35.35 0.97
C ALA A 255 1.68 -34.46 2.13
N ASP A 256 2.76 -34.89 2.79
CA ASP A 256 3.48 -34.09 3.78
C ASP A 256 4.27 -33.00 3.06
N LEU A 257 3.76 -31.77 3.08
CA LEU A 257 4.26 -30.65 2.30
C LEU A 257 5.22 -29.79 3.09
N LEU A 258 6.15 -29.14 2.38
CA LEU A 258 7.01 -28.12 2.95
C LEU A 258 6.18 -26.94 3.44
N GLU A 259 6.21 -26.68 4.76
CA GLU A 259 5.41 -25.66 5.42
C GLU A 259 6.25 -24.42 5.76
N SER A 260 7.52 -24.61 6.10
CA SER A 260 8.41 -23.50 6.39
C SER A 260 9.85 -23.79 6.01
N LEU A 261 10.54 -22.72 5.63
CA LEU A 261 11.99 -22.68 5.43
C LEU A 261 12.57 -21.55 6.28
N THR A 262 13.68 -21.82 6.95
CA THR A 262 14.42 -20.81 7.71
C THR A 262 15.90 -20.94 7.39
N ALA A 263 16.55 -19.84 7.05
CA ALA A 263 17.99 -19.75 6.92
C ALA A 263 18.63 -19.10 8.16
N ARG A 264 19.80 -19.58 8.54
CA ARG A 264 20.66 -18.95 9.55
C ARG A 264 21.90 -18.40 8.87
N ILE A 265 22.19 -17.14 9.12
CA ILE A 265 23.33 -16.40 8.57
C ILE A 265 24.07 -15.71 9.71
N SER A 266 25.40 -15.63 9.64
CA SER A 266 26.20 -14.86 10.58
C SER A 266 26.47 -13.46 10.02
N ILE A 267 25.97 -12.42 10.71
CA ILE A 267 26.13 -11.02 10.37
C ILE A 267 26.76 -10.33 11.58
N ASP A 268 27.90 -9.68 11.41
CA ASP A 268 28.65 -8.98 12.47
C ASP A 268 28.85 -9.86 13.74
N GLY A 269 29.11 -11.16 13.56
CA GLY A 269 29.28 -12.12 14.65
C GLY A 269 27.99 -12.54 15.39
N HIS A 270 26.86 -12.08 14.95
CA HIS A 270 25.53 -12.48 15.41
C HIS A 270 24.87 -13.46 14.46
N GLU A 271 24.27 -14.52 14.99
CA GLU A 271 23.45 -15.43 14.20
C GLU A 271 22.06 -14.82 13.99
N ILE A 272 21.73 -14.55 12.75
CA ILE A 272 20.43 -13.97 12.32
C ILE A 272 19.62 -15.04 11.62
N LYS A 273 18.32 -15.08 11.89
CA LYS A 273 17.36 -15.92 11.19
C LYS A 273 16.69 -15.14 10.07
N ILE A 274 16.61 -15.76 8.90
CA ILE A 274 15.83 -15.27 7.77
C ILE A 274 14.81 -16.33 7.41
N ARG A 275 13.53 -15.98 7.35
CA ARG A 275 12.46 -16.88 6.92
C ARG A 275 12.33 -16.82 5.41
N GLY A 276 12.27 -17.99 4.79
CA GLY A 276 11.87 -18.12 3.39
C GLY A 276 10.37 -17.88 3.23
N TYR A 277 9.98 -17.42 2.07
CA TYR A 277 8.60 -17.25 1.66
C TYR A 277 8.37 -17.92 0.31
N TYR A 278 7.15 -18.34 0.06
CA TYR A 278 6.78 -18.90 -1.23
C TYR A 278 6.35 -17.76 -2.17
N ALA A 279 7.03 -17.61 -3.30
CA ALA A 279 6.70 -16.64 -4.33
C ALA A 279 5.72 -17.29 -5.31
N GLU A 280 4.44 -16.93 -5.19
CA GLU A 280 3.36 -17.57 -5.96
C GLU A 280 3.52 -17.35 -7.46
N ASN A 281 3.93 -16.15 -7.88
CA ASN A 281 4.21 -15.81 -9.26
C ASN A 281 5.42 -16.55 -9.86
N MET A 282 6.37 -16.97 -9.03
CA MET A 282 7.57 -17.70 -9.46
C MET A 282 7.45 -19.21 -9.28
N GLY A 283 6.48 -19.68 -8.51
CA GLY A 283 6.34 -21.09 -8.14
C GLY A 283 7.50 -21.64 -7.32
N LYS A 284 8.19 -20.79 -6.55
CA LYS A 284 9.43 -21.10 -5.83
C LYS A 284 9.41 -20.60 -4.39
N TRP A 285 10.15 -21.29 -3.54
CA TRP A 285 10.55 -20.71 -2.26
C TRP A 285 11.68 -19.71 -2.49
N CYS A 286 11.59 -18.56 -1.82
CA CYS A 286 12.53 -17.46 -1.98
C CYS A 286 13.12 -17.03 -0.64
N PHE A 287 14.40 -16.64 -0.67
CA PHE A 287 15.07 -15.93 0.40
C PHE A 287 15.58 -14.61 -0.15
N ALA A 288 15.15 -13.52 0.46
CA ALA A 288 15.82 -12.24 0.32
C ALA A 288 17.06 -12.25 1.22
N LEU A 289 18.20 -11.79 0.74
CA LEU A 289 19.44 -11.70 1.51
C LEU A 289 19.88 -10.24 1.59
N PRO A 290 20.43 -9.80 2.73
CA PRO A 290 20.95 -8.44 2.87
C PRO A 290 22.12 -8.18 1.91
N ALA A 291 22.32 -6.92 1.54
CA ALA A 291 23.46 -6.46 0.75
C ALA A 291 24.79 -6.91 1.38
N GLY A 292 25.75 -7.33 0.55
CA GLY A 292 27.03 -7.87 0.98
C GLY A 292 26.99 -9.30 1.53
N TYR A 293 25.81 -9.94 1.57
CA TYR A 293 25.62 -11.30 2.08
C TYR A 293 25.00 -12.26 1.04
N GLY A 294 24.87 -11.82 -0.19
CA GLY A 294 24.34 -12.63 -1.31
C GLY A 294 25.09 -13.96 -1.47
N ASP A 295 26.39 -13.96 -1.32
CA ASP A 295 27.26 -15.12 -1.43
C ASP A 295 27.50 -15.88 -0.11
N ALA A 296 26.84 -15.54 0.97
CA ALA A 296 27.08 -16.14 2.27
C ALA A 296 26.69 -17.63 2.31
N ASP A 297 27.46 -18.42 3.04
CA ASP A 297 27.08 -19.79 3.41
C ASP A 297 25.87 -19.75 4.36
N LEU A 298 24.80 -20.49 4.03
CA LEU A 298 23.58 -20.54 4.82
C LEU A 298 23.34 -21.94 5.36
N TYR A 299 22.87 -22.01 6.62
CA TYR A 299 22.28 -23.21 7.18
C TYR A 299 20.77 -23.11 7.11
N LEU A 300 20.13 -24.02 6.37
CA LEU A 300 18.70 -24.03 6.14
C LEU A 300 18.05 -25.12 6.99
N GLU A 301 16.89 -24.78 7.53
CA GLU A 301 16.01 -25.68 8.26
C GLU A 301 14.65 -25.70 7.54
N ALA A 302 14.23 -26.89 7.14
CA ALA A 302 12.93 -27.14 6.50
C ALA A 302 12.01 -27.86 7.47
N SER A 303 10.74 -27.46 7.56
CA SER A 303 9.71 -28.21 8.26
C SER A 303 8.49 -28.44 7.38
N THR A 304 7.78 -29.55 7.64
CA THR A 304 6.65 -29.98 6.83
C THR A 304 5.35 -29.99 7.65
N SER A 305 4.23 -30.03 6.95
CA SER A 305 2.87 -29.99 7.52
C SER A 305 2.56 -31.15 8.49
N GLN A 306 3.27 -32.27 8.38
CA GLN A 306 3.12 -33.42 9.28
C GLN A 306 4.21 -33.49 10.37
N GLY A 307 5.04 -32.44 10.47
CA GLY A 307 6.08 -32.31 11.49
C GLY A 307 7.41 -32.96 11.13
N GLY A 308 7.64 -33.23 9.84
CA GLY A 308 8.95 -33.59 9.33
C GLY A 308 9.93 -32.43 9.49
N PHE A 309 11.21 -32.73 9.66
CA PHE A 309 12.26 -31.73 9.82
C PHE A 309 13.55 -32.21 9.16
N GLU A 310 14.18 -31.31 8.38
CA GLU A 310 15.48 -31.54 7.77
C GLU A 310 16.34 -30.27 7.79
N SER A 311 17.64 -30.46 7.92
CA SER A 311 18.63 -29.38 7.84
C SER A 311 19.60 -29.62 6.70
N PHE A 312 19.89 -28.61 5.93
CA PHE A 312 20.82 -28.68 4.80
C PHE A 312 21.59 -27.36 4.66
N LYS A 313 22.54 -27.32 3.73
CA LYS A 313 23.42 -26.17 3.58
C LYS A 313 23.38 -25.65 2.14
N ARG A 314 23.17 -24.34 1.97
CA ARG A 314 23.49 -23.64 0.75
C ARG A 314 24.97 -23.31 0.73
N ARG A 315 25.65 -23.58 -0.36
CA ARG A 315 27.05 -23.19 -0.58
C ARG A 315 27.13 -21.81 -1.21
N ASN A 316 28.29 -21.16 -0.97
CA ASN A 316 28.59 -19.86 -1.56
C ASN A 316 28.35 -19.85 -3.09
N GLY A 317 27.62 -18.84 -3.59
CA GLY A 317 27.36 -18.61 -5.02
C GLY A 317 26.30 -19.50 -5.66
N GLU A 318 25.55 -20.27 -4.89
CA GLU A 318 24.38 -20.98 -5.40
C GLU A 318 23.14 -20.06 -5.31
N ASP A 319 22.67 -19.52 -6.45
CA ASP A 319 21.50 -18.67 -6.50
C ASP A 319 20.18 -19.46 -6.45
N GLU A 320 20.23 -20.73 -6.85
CA GLU A 320 19.09 -21.64 -6.82
C GLU A 320 19.53 -23.03 -6.37
N ILE A 321 18.78 -23.63 -5.45
CA ILE A 321 18.94 -25.03 -5.06
C ILE A 321 17.62 -25.77 -5.19
N LEU A 322 17.70 -27.08 -5.48
CA LEU A 322 16.55 -27.97 -5.51
C LEU A 322 16.52 -28.82 -4.23
N PHE A 323 15.64 -28.46 -3.31
CA PHE A 323 15.41 -29.24 -2.09
C PHE A 323 14.44 -30.39 -2.38
N THR A 324 14.74 -31.59 -1.87
CA THR A 324 13.93 -32.78 -2.09
C THR A 324 13.40 -33.30 -0.77
N TRP A 325 12.06 -33.50 -0.68
CA TRP A 325 11.40 -34.11 0.47
C TRP A 325 10.49 -35.27 -0.01
N GLY A 326 10.82 -36.47 0.34
CA GLY A 326 10.14 -37.66 -0.22
C GLY A 326 10.28 -37.72 -1.73
N GLU A 327 9.17 -37.71 -2.44
CA GLU A 327 9.10 -37.69 -3.91
C GLU A 327 8.98 -36.28 -4.50
N TYR A 328 8.98 -35.23 -3.64
CA TYR A 328 8.71 -33.87 -4.04
C TYR A 328 9.97 -33.02 -4.13
N TYR A 329 9.95 -32.07 -5.08
CA TYR A 329 11.06 -31.15 -5.37
C TYR A 329 10.62 -29.72 -5.15
N TYR A 330 11.35 -29.00 -4.32
CA TYR A 330 11.08 -27.60 -3.99
C TYR A 330 12.23 -26.72 -4.50
N PRO A 331 12.05 -25.98 -5.59
CA PRO A 331 13.04 -24.99 -6.00
C PRO A 331 13.11 -23.87 -4.97
N ILE A 332 14.34 -23.53 -4.57
CA ILE A 332 14.60 -22.46 -3.59
C ILE A 332 15.53 -21.45 -4.26
N GLN A 333 15.06 -20.22 -4.42
CA GLN A 333 15.79 -19.11 -5.01
C GLN A 333 16.37 -18.21 -3.90
N PHE A 334 17.61 -17.80 -4.07
CA PHE A 334 18.26 -16.81 -3.21
C PHE A 334 18.48 -15.54 -4.03
N MET A 335 18.03 -14.41 -3.48
CA MET A 335 18.11 -13.09 -4.12
C MET A 335 18.73 -12.12 -3.14
N SER A 336 19.57 -11.20 -3.63
CA SER A 336 20.08 -10.08 -2.86
C SER A 336 20.03 -8.82 -3.71
N ALA A 337 19.81 -7.68 -3.07
CA ALA A 337 19.91 -6.37 -3.70
C ALA A 337 21.12 -5.65 -3.10
N GLU A 338 22.20 -5.55 -3.87
CA GLU A 338 23.48 -5.01 -3.39
C GLU A 338 23.49 -3.47 -3.29
N ASN A 339 22.50 -2.80 -3.91
CA ASN A 339 22.42 -1.34 -4.00
C ASN A 339 21.46 -0.69 -3.00
N ILE A 340 20.96 -1.45 -2.02
CA ILE A 340 19.94 -0.95 -1.10
C ILE A 340 20.26 -1.35 0.35
N THR A 341 20.18 -0.37 1.24
CA THR A 341 20.34 -0.59 2.68
C THR A 341 19.26 -1.53 3.22
N THR A 342 19.65 -2.45 4.08
CA THR A 342 18.73 -3.36 4.79
C THR A 342 18.50 -2.89 6.22
N LEU A 343 17.25 -2.75 6.60
CA LEU A 343 16.80 -2.55 7.98
C LEU A 343 16.27 -3.87 8.53
N TYR A 344 16.94 -4.41 9.54
CA TYR A 344 16.51 -5.63 10.21
C TYR A 344 16.01 -5.29 11.63
N MET A 345 14.69 -5.30 11.82
CA MET A 345 14.07 -5.03 13.10
C MET A 345 14.06 -6.28 13.98
N MET A 346 14.92 -6.30 15.01
CA MET A 346 14.98 -7.34 16.04
C MET A 346 13.95 -6.99 17.13
N LEU A 347 12.89 -7.76 17.20
CA LEU A 347 11.85 -7.62 18.23
C LEU A 347 12.28 -8.25 19.55
N GLY A 348 11.61 -7.88 20.64
CA GLY A 348 11.82 -8.47 21.95
C GLY A 348 11.52 -9.98 21.99
N GLN A 349 11.92 -10.65 23.08
CA GLN A 349 11.62 -12.07 23.27
C GLN A 349 10.10 -12.31 23.25
N ASN A 350 9.67 -13.30 22.44
CA ASN A 350 8.28 -13.66 22.22
C ASN A 350 7.40 -12.62 21.52
N GLN A 351 8.02 -11.64 20.85
CA GLN A 351 7.31 -10.70 19.98
C GLN A 351 7.57 -11.05 18.52
N ASN A 352 6.56 -10.86 17.68
CA ASN A 352 6.62 -11.10 16.25
C ASN A 352 5.79 -10.05 15.47
N LEU A 353 5.76 -10.16 14.16
CA LEU A 353 5.05 -9.24 13.29
C LEU A 353 3.53 -9.23 13.57
N ILE A 354 2.95 -10.36 13.98
CA ILE A 354 1.52 -10.47 14.29
C ILE A 354 1.15 -9.56 15.48
N ASP A 355 2.02 -9.48 16.51
CA ASP A 355 1.77 -8.60 17.66
C ASP A 355 1.62 -7.13 17.26
N ILE A 356 2.33 -6.72 16.22
CA ILE A 356 2.24 -5.37 15.65
C ILE A 356 0.94 -5.23 14.84
N HIS A 357 0.59 -6.28 14.09
CA HIS A 357 -0.58 -6.27 13.21
C HIS A 357 -1.93 -6.39 13.93
N MET A 358 -1.94 -6.82 15.21
CA MET A 358 -3.17 -6.89 16.00
C MET A 358 -3.80 -5.51 16.26
N ASP A 359 -2.99 -4.46 16.37
CA ASP A 359 -3.46 -3.09 16.58
C ASP A 359 -2.41 -2.12 16.04
N LYS A 360 -2.79 -1.23 15.11
CA LYS A 360 -1.85 -0.26 14.51
C LYS A 360 -1.17 0.65 15.52
N THR A 361 -1.77 0.85 16.70
CA THR A 361 -1.23 1.69 17.78
C THR A 361 -0.27 0.93 18.69
N ASN A 362 -0.14 -0.39 18.53
CA ASN A 362 0.69 -1.24 19.37
C ASN A 362 2.17 -0.97 19.09
N ARG A 363 2.82 -0.20 19.97
CA ARG A 363 4.23 0.20 19.88
C ARG A 363 5.13 -0.89 20.43
N VAL A 364 5.81 -1.61 19.55
CA VAL A 364 6.75 -2.67 19.92
C VAL A 364 8.16 -2.11 19.92
N PRO A 365 8.85 -2.11 21.08
CA PRO A 365 10.25 -1.70 21.12
C PRO A 365 11.16 -2.80 20.58
N GLY A 366 12.34 -2.41 20.13
CA GLY A 366 13.33 -3.36 19.65
C GLY A 366 14.68 -2.73 19.34
N ARG A 367 15.53 -3.47 18.65
CA ARG A 367 16.81 -3.02 18.14
C ARG A 367 16.80 -3.17 16.63
N MET A 368 17.13 -2.13 15.92
CA MET A 368 17.26 -2.16 14.47
C MET A 368 18.73 -2.34 14.12
N MET A 369 19.04 -3.36 13.34
CA MET A 369 20.32 -3.53 12.67
C MET A 369 20.20 -2.93 11.28
N ILE A 370 21.11 -2.06 10.93
CA ILE A 370 21.22 -1.38 9.64
C ILE A 370 22.44 -1.96 8.93
N ILE A 371 22.21 -2.52 7.75
CA ILE A 371 23.26 -3.08 6.89
C ILE A 371 23.31 -2.22 5.63
N ASP A 372 24.40 -1.47 5.46
CA ASP A 372 24.56 -0.60 4.28
C ASP A 372 24.87 -1.40 3.00
N GLU A 373 24.96 -0.70 1.88
CA GLU A 373 25.24 -1.29 0.57
C GLU A 373 26.63 -1.96 0.48
N ASN A 374 27.53 -1.71 1.43
CA ASN A 374 28.83 -2.33 1.54
C ASN A 374 28.87 -3.50 2.53
N GLY A 375 27.70 -3.85 3.13
CA GLY A 375 27.58 -4.88 4.16
C GLY A 375 28.10 -4.43 5.53
N GLN A 376 28.34 -3.11 5.77
CA GLN A 376 28.70 -2.60 7.08
C GLN A 376 27.48 -2.50 7.98
N VAL A 377 27.66 -2.82 9.25
CA VAL A 377 26.55 -2.96 10.20
C VAL A 377 26.62 -1.88 11.28
N THR A 378 25.50 -1.21 11.47
CA THR A 378 25.25 -0.30 12.59
C THR A 378 23.96 -0.68 13.30
N TYR A 379 23.73 -0.09 14.49
CA TYR A 379 22.56 -0.45 15.30
C TYR A 379 21.93 0.77 15.95
N GLU A 380 20.59 0.79 15.94
CA GLU A 380 19.78 1.80 16.63
C GLU A 380 18.78 1.17 17.59
N ILE A 381 18.45 1.87 18.68
CA ILE A 381 17.43 1.44 19.62
C ILE A 381 16.10 2.08 19.22
N VAL A 382 15.15 1.24 18.83
CA VAL A 382 13.79 1.65 18.46
C VAL A 382 12.89 1.54 19.68
N SER A 383 12.32 2.66 20.12
CA SER A 383 11.38 2.71 21.25
C SER A 383 9.96 2.34 20.83
N GLY A 384 9.64 2.45 19.54
CA GLY A 384 8.34 2.04 18.99
C GLY A 384 8.41 1.75 17.50
N PHE A 385 8.11 0.51 17.15
CA PHE A 385 7.79 0.09 15.79
C PHE A 385 6.31 -0.26 15.77
N TYR A 386 5.49 0.45 14.96
CA TYR A 386 4.04 0.35 14.99
C TYR A 386 3.41 0.77 13.66
N GLY A 387 2.11 0.53 13.49
CA GLY A 387 1.40 0.79 12.24
C GLY A 387 1.36 2.26 11.83
N HIS A 388 1.34 2.53 10.51
CA HIS A 388 1.20 3.84 9.91
C HIS A 388 0.01 3.86 8.96
N GLY A 389 -0.65 5.02 8.86
CA GLY A 389 -1.77 5.26 7.95
C GLY A 389 -3.09 4.61 8.40
N ASN A 390 -4.11 4.75 7.59
CA ASN A 390 -5.43 4.14 7.77
C ASN A 390 -5.68 3.13 6.64
N ASP A 391 -5.89 3.60 5.42
CA ASP A 391 -6.06 2.73 4.24
C ASP A 391 -4.81 1.87 3.97
N SER A 392 -3.63 2.46 4.04
CA SER A 392 -2.37 1.73 3.89
C SER A 392 -2.12 0.70 5.00
N TRP A 393 -2.73 0.90 6.19
CA TRP A 393 -2.70 -0.10 7.26
C TRP A 393 -3.62 -1.29 6.99
N ALA A 394 -4.75 -1.07 6.31
CA ALA A 394 -5.65 -2.14 5.90
C ALA A 394 -5.06 -3.02 4.79
N ALA A 395 -4.15 -2.48 3.96
CA ALA A 395 -3.49 -3.20 2.88
C ALA A 395 -2.69 -4.44 3.36
N GLN A 396 -2.45 -5.39 2.48
CA GLN A 396 -1.66 -6.59 2.78
C GLN A 396 -0.22 -6.23 3.17
N LYS A 397 0.45 -5.40 2.39
CA LYS A 397 1.75 -4.82 2.72
C LYS A 397 1.53 -3.55 3.53
N LYS A 398 1.80 -3.59 4.81
CA LYS A 398 1.47 -2.52 5.75
C LYS A 398 2.60 -1.49 5.87
N SER A 399 2.22 -0.23 6.05
CA SER A 399 3.16 0.86 6.38
C SER A 399 3.42 0.92 7.88
N TYR A 400 4.61 1.41 8.29
CA TYR A 400 5.02 1.46 9.69
C TYR A 400 5.58 2.82 10.08
N ASN A 401 5.53 3.11 11.39
CA ASN A 401 6.25 4.20 12.02
C ASN A 401 7.48 3.65 12.77
N LEU A 402 8.57 4.40 12.71
CA LEU A 402 9.75 4.24 13.55
C LEU A 402 9.82 5.38 14.55
N LYS A 403 9.90 5.06 15.84
CA LYS A 403 10.12 6.01 16.93
C LYS A 403 11.40 5.65 17.68
N PHE A 404 12.25 6.62 17.88
CA PHE A 404 13.48 6.51 18.66
C PHE A 404 13.33 7.24 20.01
N ASP A 405 14.11 6.86 21.03
CA ASP A 405 14.11 7.56 22.33
C ASP A 405 14.96 8.83 22.32
N SER A 406 15.81 8.99 21.33
CA SER A 406 16.66 10.15 21.10
C SER A 406 16.75 10.45 19.62
N ARG A 407 17.09 11.66 19.27
CA ARG A 407 17.31 12.05 17.88
C ARG A 407 18.43 11.21 17.26
N VAL A 408 18.19 10.67 16.09
CA VAL A 408 19.14 9.87 15.30
C VAL A 408 19.19 10.43 13.88
N ASP A 409 20.37 10.50 13.30
CA ASP A 409 20.56 10.78 11.87
C ASP A 409 20.45 9.48 11.09
N LEU A 410 19.20 9.10 10.78
CA LEU A 410 18.93 7.83 10.11
C LEU A 410 19.28 7.92 8.62
N LEU A 411 20.34 7.26 8.21
CA LEU A 411 20.85 7.21 6.83
C LEU A 411 21.14 8.59 6.22
N GLY A 412 21.57 9.55 7.03
CA GLY A 412 21.94 10.89 6.57
C GLY A 412 20.74 11.79 6.23
N MET A 413 19.54 11.48 6.75
CA MET A 413 18.32 12.27 6.52
C MET A 413 18.09 13.35 7.60
N GLY A 414 19.12 13.72 8.36
CA GLY A 414 19.00 14.65 9.47
C GLY A 414 18.51 14.00 10.77
N GLU A 415 18.91 14.64 11.90
CA GLU A 415 18.55 14.13 13.24
C GLU A 415 17.08 14.32 13.56
N ASN A 416 16.36 13.24 13.84
CA ASN A 416 15.00 13.26 14.35
C ASN A 416 14.69 11.99 15.16
N GLU A 417 13.54 11.97 15.85
CA GLU A 417 13.04 10.81 16.62
C GLU A 417 12.00 9.99 15.84
N ASP A 418 11.36 10.57 14.81
CA ASP A 418 10.21 9.98 14.10
C ASP A 418 10.48 9.88 12.60
N PHE A 419 10.30 8.66 12.06
CA PHE A 419 10.35 8.37 10.62
C PHE A 419 9.18 7.48 10.22
N ALA A 420 8.87 7.43 8.91
CA ALA A 420 7.87 6.55 8.36
C ALA A 420 8.48 5.56 7.36
N LEU A 421 7.95 4.35 7.33
CA LEU A 421 8.22 3.31 6.34
C LEU A 421 6.94 3.10 5.55
N LEU A 422 6.85 3.71 4.37
CA LEU A 422 5.68 3.62 3.51
C LEU A 422 5.79 2.37 2.63
N ALA A 423 4.73 1.59 2.60
CA ALA A 423 4.71 0.30 1.89
C ALA A 423 4.61 0.46 0.37
N GLY A 424 3.91 1.50 -0.11
CA GLY A 424 3.64 1.71 -1.53
C GLY A 424 2.95 0.51 -2.17
N TYR A 425 2.02 -0.12 -1.45
CA TYR A 425 1.39 -1.35 -1.89
C TYR A 425 0.47 -1.16 -3.09
N ARG A 426 -0.24 -0.01 -3.15
CA ARG A 426 -1.12 0.29 -4.27
C ARG A 426 -0.30 0.72 -5.47
N LYS A 427 -0.44 0.00 -6.60
CA LYS A 427 0.03 0.39 -7.93
C LYS A 427 1.47 0.92 -7.98
N ASN A 428 2.37 0.31 -7.20
CA ASN A 428 3.78 0.70 -7.17
C ASN A 428 4.07 2.14 -6.75
N SER A 429 3.27 2.68 -5.88
CA SER A 429 3.34 4.07 -5.43
C SER A 429 4.66 4.49 -4.78
N LEU A 430 5.57 3.54 -4.46
CA LEU A 430 6.93 3.87 -4.02
C LEU A 430 7.62 4.85 -4.96
N MET A 431 7.48 4.67 -6.28
CA MET A 431 8.05 5.59 -7.27
C MET A 431 7.29 6.92 -7.35
N SER A 432 5.96 6.90 -7.12
CA SER A 432 5.17 8.13 -7.06
C SER A 432 5.62 9.02 -5.91
N TYR A 433 5.86 8.45 -4.71
CA TYR A 433 6.43 9.18 -3.58
C TYR A 433 7.81 9.77 -3.89
N GLY A 434 8.71 8.93 -4.46
CA GLY A 434 10.08 9.36 -4.76
C GLY A 434 10.12 10.50 -5.77
N VAL A 435 9.42 10.37 -6.89
CA VAL A 435 9.38 11.42 -7.93
C VAL A 435 8.76 12.70 -7.41
N THR A 436 7.70 12.62 -6.60
CA THR A 436 7.07 13.82 -6.02
C THR A 436 8.00 14.52 -5.04
N ALA A 437 8.73 13.77 -4.19
CA ALA A 437 9.69 14.33 -3.25
C ALA A 437 10.86 15.03 -3.98
N GLU A 438 11.43 14.39 -5.00
CA GLU A 438 12.50 14.97 -5.84
C GLU A 438 12.03 16.24 -6.55
N LEU A 439 10.84 16.24 -7.14
CA LEU A 439 10.29 17.43 -7.79
C LEU A 439 10.00 18.55 -6.79
N ALA A 440 9.49 18.22 -5.60
CA ALA A 440 9.19 19.20 -4.56
C ALA A 440 10.44 19.91 -4.04
N GLU A 441 11.54 19.18 -3.86
CA GLU A 441 12.83 19.75 -3.52
C GLU A 441 13.32 20.71 -4.61
N GLU A 442 13.28 20.28 -5.87
CA GLU A 442 13.77 21.06 -7.00
C GLU A 442 12.96 22.34 -7.25
N VAL A 443 11.63 22.31 -7.06
CA VAL A 443 10.77 23.50 -7.17
C VAL A 443 10.74 24.35 -5.90
N GLY A 444 11.47 23.95 -4.86
CA GLY A 444 11.73 24.74 -3.65
C GLY A 444 10.52 24.88 -2.73
N PHE A 445 9.89 23.77 -2.32
CA PHE A 445 9.04 23.79 -1.13
C PHE A 445 9.86 24.07 0.13
N ALA A 446 9.26 24.70 1.11
CA ALA A 446 9.94 25.00 2.39
C ALA A 446 10.44 23.73 3.12
N PHE A 447 9.79 22.63 2.89
CA PHE A 447 10.20 21.28 3.30
C PHE A 447 9.79 20.30 2.21
N ALA A 448 10.74 19.52 1.72
CA ALA A 448 10.54 18.32 0.94
C ALA A 448 11.22 17.17 1.70
N PRO A 449 10.55 16.03 1.94
CA PRO A 449 11.10 14.99 2.78
C PRO A 449 12.27 14.29 2.11
N GLU A 450 13.38 14.13 2.81
CA GLU A 450 14.40 13.18 2.42
C GLU A 450 13.88 11.75 2.57
N PHE A 451 14.37 10.86 1.71
CA PHE A 451 13.94 9.48 1.69
C PHE A 451 15.03 8.52 1.24
N ARG A 452 14.85 7.24 1.56
CA ARG A 452 15.67 6.12 1.08
C ARG A 452 14.77 4.93 0.78
N PHE A 453 15.06 4.21 -0.30
CA PHE A 453 14.51 2.86 -0.44
C PHE A 453 15.30 1.91 0.45
N VAL A 454 14.62 1.06 1.19
CA VAL A 454 15.24 0.12 2.12
C VAL A 454 14.57 -1.25 2.05
N ASN A 455 15.36 -2.31 2.18
CA ASN A 455 14.84 -3.64 2.47
C ASN A 455 14.46 -3.73 3.95
N LEU A 456 13.27 -4.22 4.24
CA LEU A 456 12.80 -4.36 5.61
C LEU A 456 12.61 -5.82 6.01
N TYR A 457 13.22 -6.18 7.15
CA TYR A 457 12.97 -7.44 7.86
C TYR A 457 12.42 -7.15 9.25
N VAL A 458 11.42 -7.91 9.67
CA VAL A 458 10.84 -7.83 11.01
C VAL A 458 10.83 -9.21 11.64
N GLY A 459 11.62 -9.42 12.70
CA GLY A 459 11.69 -10.69 13.40
C GLY A 459 12.14 -11.88 12.53
N GLY A 460 12.88 -11.61 11.46
CA GLY A 460 13.35 -12.61 10.49
C GLY A 460 12.48 -12.77 9.25
N GLU A 461 11.33 -12.15 9.21
CA GLU A 461 10.47 -12.13 8.02
C GLU A 461 10.88 -10.98 7.09
N TYR A 462 11.10 -11.28 5.83
CA TYR A 462 11.26 -10.26 4.79
C TYR A 462 9.89 -9.67 4.46
N VAL A 463 9.71 -8.38 4.69
CA VAL A 463 8.43 -7.71 4.45
C VAL A 463 8.43 -6.83 3.20
N GLY A 464 9.54 -6.75 2.49
CA GLY A 464 9.64 -6.09 1.18
C GLY A 464 10.52 -4.84 1.18
N VAL A 465 10.47 -4.11 0.07
CA VAL A 465 11.10 -2.81 -0.11
C VAL A 465 10.17 -1.72 0.41
N TYR A 466 10.71 -0.78 1.17
CA TYR A 466 9.96 0.33 1.76
C TYR A 466 10.56 1.68 1.37
N PHE A 467 9.72 2.67 1.29
CA PHE A 467 10.08 4.07 1.22
C PHE A 467 10.24 4.59 2.64
N LEU A 468 11.48 4.61 3.14
CA LEU A 468 11.82 5.22 4.42
C LEU A 468 11.90 6.72 4.21
N THR A 469 11.13 7.50 4.97
CA THR A 469 11.01 8.93 4.77
C THR A 469 10.87 9.69 6.08
N GLU A 470 11.23 10.95 6.02
CA GLU A 470 10.89 11.93 7.03
C GLU A 470 9.37 12.19 7.04
N LYS A 471 8.88 12.72 8.15
CA LYS A 471 7.47 13.13 8.33
C LYS A 471 7.39 14.64 8.31
N ILE A 472 6.25 15.18 7.87
CA ILE A 472 5.99 16.62 7.97
C ILE A 472 5.82 16.96 9.46
N GLU A 473 6.79 17.70 10.02
CA GLU A 473 6.82 18.09 11.42
C GLU A 473 7.50 19.45 11.59
N ILE A 474 7.12 20.18 12.63
CA ILE A 474 7.83 21.39 13.03
C ILE A 474 9.10 20.99 13.77
N ASP A 475 10.24 21.14 13.12
CA ASP A 475 11.56 20.79 13.62
C ASP A 475 12.65 21.54 12.83
N GLU A 476 13.80 21.83 13.45
CA GLU A 476 14.93 22.55 12.83
C GLU A 476 15.52 21.87 11.59
N ASN A 477 15.37 20.55 11.48
CA ASN A 477 15.84 19.76 10.33
C ASN A 477 14.72 19.46 9.32
N ARG A 478 13.49 19.94 9.55
CA ARG A 478 12.32 19.71 8.68
C ARG A 478 11.63 21.04 8.38
N LEU A 479 10.47 21.27 8.95
CA LEU A 479 9.77 22.55 8.81
C LEU A 479 10.23 23.48 9.94
N ASP A 480 11.21 24.34 9.66
CA ASP A 480 11.85 25.24 10.65
C ASP A 480 11.02 26.50 10.86
N ILE A 481 9.97 26.38 11.65
CA ILE A 481 9.11 27.49 12.09
C ILE A 481 8.94 27.49 13.61
N GLY A 482 8.38 28.57 14.17
CA GLY A 482 8.01 28.64 15.59
C GLY A 482 7.15 27.43 15.98
N ASN A 483 7.36 26.86 17.17
CA ASN A 483 6.65 25.69 17.67
C ASN A 483 5.72 26.04 18.82
N LEU A 484 4.48 26.40 18.49
CA LEU A 484 3.46 26.80 19.48
C LEU A 484 3.18 25.71 20.52
N TYR A 485 3.24 24.42 20.13
CA TYR A 485 3.05 23.32 21.05
C TYR A 485 4.13 23.29 22.14
N GLU A 486 5.40 23.37 21.75
CA GLU A 486 6.50 23.34 22.72
C GLU A 486 6.52 24.60 23.60
N GLU A 487 6.13 25.76 23.08
CA GLU A 487 6.00 26.97 23.86
C GLU A 487 4.86 26.88 24.88
N THR A 488 3.69 26.39 24.46
CA THR A 488 2.55 26.14 25.36
C THR A 488 2.90 25.14 26.44
N LYS A 489 3.58 24.05 26.08
CA LYS A 489 4.04 23.01 27.00
C LYS A 489 5.01 23.55 28.06
N LYS A 490 5.95 24.43 27.71
CA LYS A 490 6.93 25.02 28.63
C LYS A 490 6.30 25.84 29.74
N ILE A 491 5.20 26.53 29.48
CA ILE A 491 4.55 27.43 30.44
C ILE A 491 3.46 26.77 31.27
N ASN A 492 3.03 25.56 30.89
CA ASN A 492 2.04 24.79 31.63
C ASN A 492 2.71 23.74 32.51
N SER A 493 2.27 23.61 33.75
CA SER A 493 2.85 22.68 34.74
C SER A 493 2.41 21.23 34.55
N LYS A 494 1.32 21.01 33.84
CA LYS A 494 0.75 19.70 33.52
C LYS A 494 1.03 19.34 32.06
N ARG A 495 1.03 18.06 31.75
CA ARG A 495 1.05 17.61 30.36
C ARG A 495 -0.22 18.09 29.64
N LEU A 496 -0.10 18.59 28.41
CA LEU A 496 -1.21 19.19 27.68
C LEU A 496 -2.34 18.19 27.38
N ASP A 497 -2.01 16.92 27.16
CA ASP A 497 -2.96 15.83 26.94
C ASP A 497 -3.78 15.42 28.20
N THR A 498 -3.45 15.95 29.35
CA THR A 498 -4.18 15.71 30.62
C THR A 498 -5.21 16.78 30.97
N PHE A 499 -5.28 17.84 30.19
CA PHE A 499 -6.34 18.84 30.33
C PHE A 499 -7.68 18.30 29.79
N GLU A 500 -8.78 18.88 30.27
CA GLU A 500 -10.11 18.52 29.80
C GLU A 500 -10.29 18.86 28.32
N HIS A 501 -10.71 17.89 27.52
CA HIS A 501 -11.08 18.07 26.13
C HIS A 501 -12.51 18.61 26.04
N ILE A 502 -12.70 19.69 25.28
CA ILE A 502 -13.97 20.39 25.12
C ILE A 502 -14.37 20.37 23.64
N THR A 503 -15.61 20.05 23.38
CA THR A 503 -16.23 20.18 22.08
C THR A 503 -17.27 21.29 22.15
N TRP A 504 -17.02 22.36 21.40
CA TRP A 504 -17.97 23.44 21.19
C TRP A 504 -18.65 23.29 19.83
N SER A 505 -19.93 23.63 19.74
CA SER A 505 -20.67 23.65 18.47
C SER A 505 -21.64 24.83 18.43
N ASP A 506 -21.72 25.50 17.28
CA ASP A 506 -22.74 26.52 17.01
C ASP A 506 -23.97 25.83 16.37
N GLU A 507 -25.14 26.03 16.99
CA GLU A 507 -26.40 25.42 16.52
C GLU A 507 -26.90 26.02 15.19
N GLN A 508 -26.51 27.24 14.85
CA GLN A 508 -26.96 27.94 13.65
C GLN A 508 -26.05 27.69 12.46
N THR A 509 -24.74 27.85 12.64
CA THR A 509 -23.73 27.62 11.61
C THR A 509 -23.34 26.15 11.52
N GLN A 510 -23.57 25.36 12.60
CA GLN A 510 -23.09 23.99 12.80
C GLN A 510 -21.55 23.86 12.78
N GLU A 511 -20.83 24.94 12.95
CA GLU A 511 -19.40 24.90 13.19
C GLU A 511 -19.08 24.11 14.45
N LYS A 512 -17.97 23.39 14.42
CA LYS A 512 -17.45 22.63 15.56
C LYS A 512 -16.02 23.03 15.83
N ARG A 513 -15.68 23.15 17.11
CA ARG A 513 -14.30 23.39 17.59
C ARG A 513 -14.01 22.41 18.71
N HIS A 514 -12.85 21.77 18.64
CA HIS A 514 -12.35 20.84 19.63
C HIS A 514 -11.05 21.40 20.19
N TYR A 515 -11.00 21.64 21.48
CA TYR A 515 -9.86 22.24 22.16
C TYR A 515 -9.70 21.68 23.58
N TYR A 516 -8.64 22.07 24.23
CA TYR A 516 -8.35 21.68 25.62
C TYR A 516 -8.41 22.89 26.54
N ASN A 517 -8.88 22.66 27.77
CA ASN A 517 -8.94 23.68 28.80
C ASN A 517 -7.54 23.97 29.39
N VAL A 518 -6.60 24.37 28.53
CA VAL A 518 -5.20 24.65 28.87
C VAL A 518 -5.15 25.94 29.70
N GLU A 519 -4.38 25.94 30.81
CA GLU A 519 -4.38 27.01 31.81
C GLU A 519 -3.68 28.31 31.35
N ALA A 520 -2.67 28.17 30.48
CA ALA A 520 -1.87 29.35 30.04
C ALA A 520 -1.49 29.25 28.56
N ASN A 521 -1.52 30.39 27.88
CA ASN A 521 -1.05 30.57 26.50
C ASN A 521 0.28 31.33 26.46
N PRO A 522 1.16 31.10 25.49
CA PRO A 522 2.26 31.99 25.17
C PRO A 522 1.76 33.40 24.83
N ASP A 523 2.66 34.38 24.91
CA ASP A 523 2.35 35.79 24.56
C ASP A 523 1.97 35.93 23.06
N ASP A 524 2.54 35.08 22.19
CA ASP A 524 2.22 35.00 20.78
C ASP A 524 1.56 33.64 20.46
N ILE A 525 0.30 33.69 20.05
CA ILE A 525 -0.47 32.54 19.57
C ILE A 525 -0.79 32.67 18.08
N THR A 526 -0.16 33.60 17.37
CA THR A 526 -0.53 33.91 15.98
C THR A 526 0.12 33.00 14.95
N GLY A 527 1.04 32.13 15.36
CA GLY A 527 1.72 31.20 14.46
C GLY A 527 2.27 29.97 15.16
N GLY A 528 3.03 29.16 14.43
CA GLY A 528 3.58 27.90 14.91
C GLY A 528 2.56 26.76 14.84
N TYR A 529 1.63 26.83 13.90
CA TYR A 529 0.65 25.78 13.61
C TYR A 529 1.08 24.94 12.42
N LEU A 530 0.99 23.64 12.56
CA LEU A 530 0.94 22.68 11.45
C LEU A 530 -0.47 22.12 11.39
N LEU A 531 -1.12 22.28 10.25
CA LEU A 531 -2.52 21.99 10.01
C LEU A 531 -2.66 20.90 8.95
N GLU A 532 -3.64 20.03 9.13
CA GLU A 532 -4.02 19.03 8.14
C GLU A 532 -5.49 19.23 7.76
N LEU A 533 -5.72 19.32 6.45
CA LEU A 533 -7.06 19.19 5.91
C LEU A 533 -7.42 17.71 5.89
N ASP A 534 -8.51 17.35 6.57
CA ASP A 534 -8.99 15.97 6.64
C ASP A 534 -10.51 15.92 6.53
N ILE A 535 -11.04 14.80 6.05
CA ILE A 535 -12.48 14.52 5.96
C ILE A 535 -12.97 13.56 7.05
N ALA A 536 -12.08 12.81 7.69
CA ALA A 536 -12.39 11.77 8.64
C ALA A 536 -12.01 12.15 10.09
N ASP A 537 -12.73 11.59 11.06
CA ASP A 537 -12.44 11.72 12.49
C ASP A 537 -11.52 10.56 12.96
N TYR A 538 -10.34 10.42 12.35
CA TYR A 538 -9.42 9.34 12.69
C TYR A 538 -8.81 9.48 14.09
N GLU A 539 -8.63 10.73 14.57
CA GLU A 539 -8.01 11.01 15.86
C GLU A 539 -8.87 11.97 16.67
N GLU A 540 -9.80 11.42 17.44
CA GLU A 540 -10.79 12.18 18.22
C GLU A 540 -10.18 13.12 19.27
N TYR A 541 -8.93 12.88 19.70
CA TYR A 541 -8.25 13.65 20.73
C TYR A 541 -7.55 14.91 20.20
N GLU A 542 -7.31 15.03 18.88
CA GLU A 542 -6.63 16.20 18.33
C GLU A 542 -7.53 17.44 18.33
N SER A 543 -6.93 18.61 18.63
CA SER A 543 -7.61 19.89 18.46
C SER A 543 -7.92 20.11 16.99
N ARG A 544 -9.13 20.55 16.68
CA ARG A 544 -9.61 20.70 15.31
C ARG A 544 -10.79 21.66 15.21
N PHE A 545 -11.08 22.11 14.00
CA PHE A 545 -12.25 22.92 13.73
C PHE A 545 -12.84 22.63 12.35
N THR A 546 -14.12 22.98 12.18
CA THR A 546 -14.78 23.02 10.87
C THR A 546 -15.08 24.46 10.53
N THR A 547 -15.13 24.78 9.22
CA THR A 547 -15.53 26.10 8.72
C THR A 547 -17.03 26.13 8.40
N GLU A 548 -17.57 27.32 8.07
CA GLU A 548 -18.96 27.51 7.64
C GLU A 548 -19.34 26.62 6.44
N ASN A 549 -18.38 26.25 5.62
CA ASN A 549 -18.56 25.34 4.48
C ASN A 549 -18.87 23.90 4.86
N LYS A 550 -18.47 23.44 6.06
CA LYS A 550 -18.74 22.10 6.64
C LYS A 550 -18.16 20.91 5.86
N VAL A 551 -17.49 21.16 4.75
CA VAL A 551 -16.95 20.09 3.88
C VAL A 551 -15.66 19.53 4.47
N ASN A 552 -14.84 20.42 5.04
CA ASN A 552 -13.50 20.09 5.50
C ASN A 552 -13.37 20.26 7.01
N LYS A 553 -12.58 19.38 7.62
CA LYS A 553 -12.09 19.52 8.97
C LYS A 553 -10.63 19.92 8.90
N ILE A 554 -10.24 20.88 9.71
CA ILE A 554 -8.85 21.29 9.85
C ILE A 554 -8.35 20.81 11.21
N VAL A 555 -7.37 19.92 11.19
CA VAL A 555 -6.79 19.28 12.36
C VAL A 555 -5.44 19.94 12.68
N LEU A 556 -5.20 20.23 13.95
CA LEU A 556 -3.94 20.81 14.41
C LEU A 556 -2.95 19.67 14.73
N LYS A 557 -2.10 19.28 13.80
CA LYS A 557 -1.17 18.14 13.93
C LYS A 557 -0.04 18.41 14.92
N ARG A 558 0.54 19.59 14.90
CA ARG A 558 1.44 20.08 15.96
C ARG A 558 0.74 21.26 16.64
N ALA A 559 0.41 21.16 17.84
CA ALA A 559 -0.54 21.84 18.67
C ALA A 559 -1.84 21.01 18.87
N ALA A 560 -1.70 19.69 18.87
CA ALA A 560 -2.82 18.74 19.00
C ALA A 560 -3.67 18.98 20.28
N TYR A 561 -3.06 19.56 21.33
CA TYR A 561 -3.71 19.88 22.60
C TYR A 561 -3.77 21.38 22.82
N SER A 562 -4.36 22.11 21.88
CA SER A 562 -4.44 23.57 21.88
C SER A 562 -5.53 24.08 22.80
N SER A 563 -5.30 25.30 23.35
CA SER A 563 -6.30 26.05 24.12
C SER A 563 -7.45 26.56 23.25
N GLU A 564 -8.53 27.00 23.89
CA GLU A 564 -9.65 27.68 23.24
C GLU A 564 -9.19 28.88 22.40
N ASP A 565 -8.34 29.75 22.96
CA ASP A 565 -7.84 30.93 22.26
C ASP A 565 -7.04 30.58 21.01
N GLN A 566 -6.18 29.57 21.10
CA GLN A 566 -5.37 29.10 19.98
C GLN A 566 -6.24 28.51 18.85
N VAL A 567 -7.21 27.66 19.19
CA VAL A 567 -8.13 27.07 18.18
C VAL A 567 -9.02 28.18 17.58
N ASN A 568 -9.52 29.10 18.39
CA ASN A 568 -10.34 30.20 17.90
C ASN A 568 -9.56 31.12 16.95
N TYR A 569 -8.32 31.47 17.31
CA TYR A 569 -7.47 32.30 16.44
C TYR A 569 -7.29 31.68 15.06
N ILE A 570 -6.85 30.42 15.00
CA ILE A 570 -6.55 29.77 13.70
C ILE A 570 -7.82 29.44 12.90
N ALA A 571 -8.94 29.12 13.58
CA ALA A 571 -10.23 28.93 12.95
C ALA A 571 -10.77 30.21 12.30
N ASP A 572 -10.70 31.34 13.02
CA ASP A 572 -11.13 32.65 12.51
C ASP A 572 -10.23 33.15 11.38
N TYR A 573 -8.93 32.85 11.44
CA TYR A 573 -7.98 33.17 10.36
C TYR A 573 -8.32 32.35 9.10
N TRP A 574 -8.49 31.04 9.23
CA TRP A 574 -8.85 30.16 8.13
C TRP A 574 -10.20 30.53 7.52
N GLN A 575 -11.21 30.78 8.34
CA GLN A 575 -12.53 31.24 7.87
C GLN A 575 -12.45 32.54 7.09
N GLY A 576 -11.58 33.44 7.51
CA GLY A 576 -11.33 34.70 6.78
C GLY A 576 -10.70 34.47 5.42
N PHE A 577 -9.76 33.58 5.33
CA PHE A 577 -9.15 33.12 4.08
C PHE A 577 -10.19 32.44 3.18
N GLU A 578 -10.87 31.44 3.68
CA GLU A 578 -11.86 30.65 2.92
C GLU A 578 -12.97 31.53 2.35
N SER A 579 -13.53 32.43 3.17
CA SER A 579 -14.58 33.34 2.72
C SER A 579 -14.10 34.29 1.64
N ALA A 580 -12.83 34.68 1.64
CA ALA A 580 -12.25 35.54 0.61
C ALA A 580 -12.03 34.73 -0.69
N LEU A 581 -11.42 33.53 -0.59
CA LEU A 581 -11.13 32.65 -1.74
C LEU A 581 -12.41 32.25 -2.48
N LEU A 582 -13.46 31.89 -1.73
CA LEU A 582 -14.71 31.40 -2.32
C LEU A 582 -15.57 32.53 -2.92
N SER A 583 -15.26 33.79 -2.63
CA SER A 583 -15.97 34.92 -3.24
C SER A 583 -15.56 35.13 -4.69
N GLU A 584 -16.50 35.57 -5.55
CA GLU A 584 -16.22 35.90 -6.95
C GLU A 584 -15.15 36.98 -7.13
N THR A 585 -14.98 37.84 -6.14
CA THR A 585 -14.06 38.98 -6.19
C THR A 585 -12.71 38.72 -5.52
N GLY A 586 -12.56 37.57 -4.82
CA GLY A 586 -11.38 37.27 -4.01
C GLY A 586 -11.31 38.04 -2.67
N TYR A 587 -12.39 38.74 -2.26
CA TYR A 587 -12.45 39.54 -1.01
C TYR A 587 -13.55 39.01 -0.08
N ASN A 588 -13.26 38.94 1.20
CA ASN A 588 -14.27 38.63 2.21
C ASN A 588 -15.11 39.86 2.59
N ALA A 589 -16.10 39.69 3.44
CA ALA A 589 -16.98 40.75 3.93
C ALA A 589 -16.25 41.86 4.69
N LYS A 590 -15.05 41.63 5.23
CA LYS A 590 -14.20 42.61 5.89
C LYS A 590 -13.32 43.39 4.89
N GLY A 591 -13.42 43.11 3.60
CA GLY A 591 -12.64 43.73 2.52
C GLY A 591 -11.19 43.28 2.43
N LYS A 592 -10.84 42.16 3.09
CA LYS A 592 -9.51 41.56 3.04
C LYS A 592 -9.47 40.52 1.90
N ARG A 593 -8.43 40.55 1.07
CA ARG A 593 -8.26 39.67 -0.06
C ARG A 593 -7.70 38.30 0.39
N TYR A 594 -7.99 37.24 -0.33
CA TYR A 594 -7.47 35.91 -0.01
C TYR A 594 -5.92 35.85 -0.01
N THR A 595 -5.26 36.62 -0.91
CA THR A 595 -3.80 36.74 -0.99
C THR A 595 -3.16 37.47 0.22
N GLU A 596 -3.93 38.08 1.08
CA GLU A 596 -3.47 38.69 2.34
C GLU A 596 -3.50 37.68 3.51
N TYR A 597 -3.92 36.47 3.27
CA TYR A 597 -3.95 35.35 4.22
C TYR A 597 -2.94 34.26 3.91
N ILE A 598 -2.52 34.14 2.64
CA ILE A 598 -1.69 33.02 2.19
C ILE A 598 -0.40 33.49 1.54
N ASP A 599 0.63 32.67 1.62
CA ASP A 599 1.75 32.76 0.69
C ASP A 599 1.32 32.21 -0.67
N LEU A 600 1.14 33.11 -1.61
CA LEU A 600 0.59 32.79 -2.92
C LEU A 600 1.49 31.80 -3.70
N GLU A 601 2.80 31.88 -3.48
CA GLU A 601 3.78 31.03 -4.16
C GLU A 601 3.68 29.57 -3.71
N SER A 602 3.66 29.29 -2.41
CA SER A 602 3.54 27.93 -1.90
C SER A 602 2.21 27.27 -2.29
N PHE A 603 1.10 28.03 -2.26
CA PHE A 603 -0.19 27.54 -2.70
C PHE A 603 -0.23 27.25 -4.21
N ALA A 604 0.39 28.08 -5.04
CA ALA A 604 0.50 27.85 -6.47
C ALA A 604 1.38 26.60 -6.75
N LYS A 605 2.50 26.41 -6.04
CA LYS A 605 3.33 25.23 -6.14
C LYS A 605 2.56 23.95 -5.77
N GLN A 606 1.81 23.97 -4.68
CA GLN A 606 1.00 22.83 -4.25
C GLN A 606 -0.10 22.53 -5.29
N TRP A 607 -0.81 23.54 -5.80
CA TRP A 607 -1.80 23.39 -6.85
C TRP A 607 -1.21 22.76 -8.12
N LEU A 608 -0.05 23.28 -8.56
CA LEU A 608 0.66 22.76 -9.73
C LEU A 608 1.15 21.33 -9.54
N MET A 609 1.61 20.97 -8.34
CA MET A 609 2.07 19.60 -8.05
C MET A 609 0.90 18.61 -8.13
N TYR A 610 -0.27 18.95 -7.60
CA TYR A 610 -1.46 18.13 -7.72
C TYR A 610 -1.98 18.06 -9.17
N GLU A 611 -1.97 19.20 -9.89
CA GLU A 611 -2.33 19.22 -11.30
C GLU A 611 -1.39 18.34 -12.14
N LEU A 612 -0.09 18.38 -11.86
CA LEU A 612 0.93 17.57 -12.53
C LEU A 612 0.76 16.07 -12.24
N SER A 613 0.57 15.73 -10.98
CA SER A 613 0.53 14.32 -10.50
C SER A 613 -0.82 13.65 -10.70
N GLN A 614 -1.89 14.43 -10.87
CA GLN A 614 -3.28 13.95 -10.95
C GLN A 614 -3.67 13.05 -9.76
N GLU A 615 -3.24 13.40 -8.55
CA GLU A 615 -3.59 12.66 -7.35
C GLU A 615 -5.11 12.62 -7.13
N ASP A 616 -5.67 11.43 -6.90
CA ASP A 616 -7.13 11.26 -6.79
C ASP A 616 -7.67 11.54 -5.38
N SER A 617 -6.84 11.49 -4.34
CA SER A 617 -7.22 11.65 -2.92
C SER A 617 -7.02 13.07 -2.36
N MET A 618 -7.17 14.09 -3.19
CA MET A 618 -6.87 15.50 -2.86
C MET A 618 -7.91 16.19 -1.95
N PHE A 619 -8.54 15.49 -1.06
CA PHE A 619 -9.53 16.00 -0.10
C PHE A 619 -9.18 15.65 1.34
N SER A 620 -8.07 14.94 1.56
CA SER A 620 -7.54 14.60 2.89
C SER A 620 -6.00 14.57 2.85
N SER A 621 -5.37 14.53 4.01
CA SER A 621 -3.91 14.49 4.16
C SER A 621 -3.16 15.66 3.50
N ILE A 622 -3.79 16.82 3.41
CA ILE A 622 -3.21 18.03 2.82
C ILE A 622 -2.73 18.95 3.94
N TYR A 623 -1.44 19.27 3.93
CA TYR A 623 -0.80 19.99 5.01
C TYR A 623 -0.58 21.46 4.68
N TYR A 624 -0.73 22.29 5.73
CA TYR A 624 -0.46 23.72 5.72
C TYR A 624 0.21 24.13 7.02
N TYR A 625 0.98 25.21 6.99
CA TYR A 625 1.50 25.79 8.22
C TYR A 625 1.23 27.29 8.28
N LYS A 626 1.11 27.82 9.49
CA LYS A 626 0.89 29.24 9.72
C LYS A 626 2.07 29.81 10.49
N GLU A 627 2.73 30.78 9.88
CA GLU A 627 3.78 31.53 10.57
C GLU A 627 3.23 32.60 11.52
N SER A 628 4.06 33.01 12.47
CA SER A 628 3.71 34.03 13.43
C SER A 628 3.57 35.39 12.76
N ASP A 629 2.58 36.18 13.19
CA ASP A 629 2.40 37.59 12.79
C ASP A 629 3.53 38.50 13.33
N ILE A 630 4.32 38.02 14.31
CA ILE A 630 5.37 38.75 14.99
C ILE A 630 6.77 38.28 14.56
N ALA A 631 6.97 36.98 14.51
CA ALA A 631 8.27 36.35 14.26
C ALA A 631 8.46 35.86 12.82
N GLY A 632 7.38 35.70 12.05
CA GLY A 632 7.35 35.30 10.66
C GLY A 632 6.70 36.34 9.76
N ASP A 633 6.14 35.91 8.65
CA ASP A 633 5.41 36.76 7.71
C ASP A 633 3.90 36.85 8.01
N GLY A 634 3.42 36.07 8.97
CA GLY A 634 2.02 36.02 9.37
C GLY A 634 1.08 35.34 8.38
N LEU A 635 1.59 34.64 7.38
CA LEU A 635 0.80 33.99 6.34
C LEU A 635 0.59 32.50 6.60
N LEU A 636 -0.44 31.96 5.97
CA LEU A 636 -0.65 30.54 5.82
C LEU A 636 0.11 30.06 4.58
N HIS A 637 0.89 29.01 4.73
CA HIS A 637 1.69 28.41 3.67
C HIS A 637 1.20 26.99 3.36
N ALA A 638 1.27 26.59 2.09
CA ALA A 638 1.04 25.23 1.69
C ALA A 638 2.33 24.39 1.84
N CYS A 639 2.18 23.21 2.41
CA CYS A 639 3.27 22.24 2.54
C CYS A 639 3.45 21.42 1.26
N TYR A 640 4.52 20.63 1.24
CA TYR A 640 4.73 19.55 0.32
C TYR A 640 3.49 18.61 0.28
N PRO A 641 3.02 18.19 -0.90
CA PRO A 641 1.94 17.23 -1.02
C PRO A 641 2.30 15.88 -0.39
N TRP A 642 1.57 15.50 0.63
CA TRP A 642 1.69 14.22 1.32
C TRP A 642 0.71 13.21 0.72
N ASP A 643 0.94 11.91 0.95
CA ASP A 643 0.03 10.82 0.53
C ASP A 643 -0.20 10.74 -0.99
N MET A 644 0.91 10.71 -1.74
CA MET A 644 0.92 10.66 -3.20
C MET A 644 0.80 9.23 -3.76
N GLU A 645 0.07 8.37 -3.07
CA GLU A 645 -0.05 6.95 -3.39
C GLU A 645 -0.81 6.71 -4.70
N ARG A 646 -1.76 7.58 -5.02
CA ARG A 646 -2.60 7.50 -6.22
C ARG A 646 -2.18 8.43 -7.36
N SER A 647 -0.93 8.89 -7.32
CA SER A 647 -0.38 9.79 -8.33
C SER A 647 0.18 9.05 -9.53
N TYR A 648 0.13 9.72 -10.68
CA TYR A 648 0.69 9.24 -11.96
C TYR A 648 0.14 7.86 -12.35
N MET A 649 -1.19 7.72 -12.32
CA MET A 649 -1.83 6.42 -12.45
C MET A 649 -2.20 6.07 -13.89
N ARG A 650 -2.66 7.03 -14.69
CA ARG A 650 -3.33 6.76 -15.97
C ARG A 650 -2.84 7.71 -17.05
N VAL A 651 -2.37 7.15 -18.16
CA VAL A 651 -1.97 7.92 -19.35
C VAL A 651 -3.18 8.54 -20.03
N GLU A 652 -4.30 7.84 -20.11
CA GLU A 652 -5.52 8.22 -20.85
C GLU A 652 -6.17 9.51 -20.33
N GLU A 653 -5.90 9.86 -19.08
CA GLU A 653 -6.43 11.09 -18.48
C GLU A 653 -5.40 12.20 -18.39
N SER A 654 -4.18 11.94 -18.86
CA SER A 654 -3.05 12.89 -18.74
C SER A 654 -3.14 14.07 -19.70
N ASP A 655 -4.01 14.03 -20.70
CA ASP A 655 -4.27 15.10 -21.65
C ASP A 655 -5.35 16.12 -21.18
N ILE A 656 -5.91 15.94 -19.98
CA ILE A 656 -6.96 16.82 -19.42
C ILE A 656 -6.35 17.81 -18.42
N PHE A 657 -6.47 19.10 -18.69
CA PHE A 657 -6.10 20.18 -17.77
C PHE A 657 -7.26 20.55 -16.83
N GLY A 658 -6.93 20.87 -15.58
CA GLY A 658 -7.91 21.36 -14.61
C GLY A 658 -8.80 20.28 -14.03
N LYS A 659 -8.50 19.01 -14.21
CA LYS A 659 -9.24 17.88 -13.63
C LYS A 659 -9.31 17.97 -12.10
N ILE A 660 -8.30 18.51 -11.47
CA ILE A 660 -8.26 18.70 -10.00
C ILE A 660 -9.30 19.72 -9.51
N ASN A 661 -9.80 20.60 -10.37
CA ASN A 661 -10.73 21.67 -9.96
C ASN A 661 -12.07 21.15 -9.40
N ASP A 662 -12.44 19.92 -9.74
CA ASP A 662 -13.64 19.24 -9.24
C ASP A 662 -13.37 18.39 -7.97
N LYS A 663 -12.11 18.29 -7.53
CA LYS A 663 -11.68 17.48 -6.39
C LYS A 663 -11.74 18.22 -5.02
N GLY A 664 -12.65 19.13 -4.85
CA GLY A 664 -12.84 19.86 -3.60
C GLY A 664 -13.06 21.34 -3.82
N ILE A 665 -13.44 22.05 -2.76
CA ILE A 665 -13.88 23.44 -2.86
C ILE A 665 -12.75 24.44 -3.16
N TYR A 666 -11.52 24.16 -2.74
CA TYR A 666 -10.41 25.11 -2.88
C TYR A 666 -9.80 25.10 -4.28
N TRP A 667 -9.57 23.93 -4.87
CA TRP A 667 -8.83 23.80 -6.13
C TRP A 667 -9.47 24.55 -7.28
N GLY A 668 -10.77 24.33 -7.53
CA GLY A 668 -11.52 25.06 -8.54
C GLY A 668 -11.76 26.54 -8.18
N SER A 669 -11.66 26.92 -6.89
CA SER A 669 -11.77 28.31 -6.48
C SER A 669 -10.48 29.07 -6.78
N PHE A 670 -9.32 28.50 -6.54
CA PHE A 670 -8.04 29.08 -6.99
C PHE A 670 -8.01 29.30 -8.51
N TYR A 671 -8.46 28.30 -9.27
CA TYR A 671 -8.51 28.38 -10.73
C TYR A 671 -9.35 29.54 -11.27
N LYS A 672 -10.33 30.04 -10.53
CA LYS A 672 -11.17 31.19 -10.91
C LYS A 672 -10.50 32.55 -10.76
N HIS A 673 -9.40 32.64 -10.02
CA HIS A 673 -8.72 33.90 -9.76
C HIS A 673 -7.54 34.09 -10.72
N GLU A 674 -7.63 35.15 -11.56
CA GLU A 674 -6.64 35.45 -12.58
C GLU A 674 -5.22 35.64 -12.02
N ASP A 675 -5.08 36.35 -10.89
CA ASP A 675 -3.79 36.58 -10.24
C ASP A 675 -3.14 35.28 -9.68
N PHE A 676 -3.96 34.32 -9.28
CA PHE A 676 -3.45 33.00 -8.89
C PHE A 676 -2.93 32.24 -10.11
N MET A 677 -3.69 32.23 -11.19
CA MET A 677 -3.31 31.54 -12.43
C MET A 677 -2.10 32.21 -13.11
N GLU A 678 -1.98 33.54 -13.07
CA GLU A 678 -0.78 34.25 -13.49
C GLU A 678 0.47 33.83 -12.70
N LYS A 679 0.34 33.74 -11.35
CA LYS A 679 1.44 33.27 -10.51
C LYS A 679 1.77 31.79 -10.75
N ALA A 680 0.77 30.96 -10.93
CA ALA A 680 0.96 29.55 -11.28
C ALA A 680 1.69 29.37 -12.63
N ALA A 681 1.31 30.15 -13.66
CA ALA A 681 1.97 30.13 -14.95
C ALA A 681 3.45 30.58 -14.86
N GLU A 682 3.75 31.62 -14.07
CA GLU A 682 5.12 32.07 -13.83
C GLU A 682 5.99 30.98 -13.20
N ILE A 683 5.47 30.32 -12.15
CA ILE A 683 6.16 29.22 -11.44
C ILE A 683 6.32 28.01 -12.36
N TRP A 684 5.28 27.68 -13.12
CA TRP A 684 5.31 26.57 -14.07
C TRP A 684 6.46 26.71 -15.06
N GLU A 685 6.55 27.84 -15.73
CA GLU A 685 7.58 28.08 -16.73
C GLU A 685 9.00 28.10 -16.13
N LYS A 686 9.16 28.72 -14.96
CA LYS A 686 10.49 28.94 -14.37
C LYS A 686 11.03 27.77 -13.57
N GLU A 687 10.16 27.01 -12.90
CA GLU A 687 10.56 26.00 -11.92
C GLU A 687 10.12 24.60 -12.36
N PHE A 688 8.85 24.38 -12.72
CA PHE A 688 8.33 23.04 -13.05
C PHE A 688 8.83 22.52 -14.41
N VAL A 689 8.79 23.31 -15.45
CA VAL A 689 9.23 22.86 -16.79
C VAL A 689 10.70 22.40 -16.78
N PRO A 690 11.65 23.14 -16.17
CA PRO A 690 13.03 22.65 -16.04
C PRO A 690 13.16 21.38 -15.19
N ALA A 691 12.46 21.31 -14.06
CA ALA A 691 12.47 20.15 -13.16
C ALA A 691 11.92 18.89 -13.86
N ILE A 692 10.78 19.01 -14.56
CA ILE A 692 10.17 17.91 -15.32
C ILE A 692 11.09 17.48 -16.47
N THR A 693 11.71 18.42 -17.18
CA THR A 693 12.65 18.12 -18.26
C THR A 693 13.86 17.33 -17.74
N CYS A 694 14.37 17.67 -16.56
CA CYS A 694 15.42 16.92 -15.91
C CYS A 694 14.92 15.53 -15.49
N MET A 695 13.75 15.45 -14.85
CA MET A 695 13.16 14.21 -14.33
C MET A 695 12.90 13.18 -15.43
N THR A 696 12.46 13.62 -16.62
CA THR A 696 12.11 12.74 -17.74
C THR A 696 13.26 12.45 -18.69
N ALA A 697 14.44 13.04 -18.49
CA ALA A 697 15.59 12.83 -19.38
C ALA A 697 16.01 11.36 -19.48
N GLU A 698 16.39 10.92 -20.70
CA GLU A 698 16.80 9.53 -20.95
C GLU A 698 18.13 9.15 -20.28
N GLN A 699 19.01 10.13 -20.05
CA GLN A 699 20.28 9.90 -19.36
C GLN A 699 20.07 9.94 -17.85
N ALA A 700 20.75 9.03 -17.12
CA ALA A 700 20.75 9.08 -15.66
C ALA A 700 21.40 10.38 -15.18
N ILE A 701 20.65 11.18 -14.44
CA ILE A 701 21.09 12.46 -13.87
C ILE A 701 20.97 12.40 -12.36
N GLU A 702 22.01 12.89 -11.70
CA GLU A 702 21.99 13.32 -10.31
C GLU A 702 22.53 14.75 -10.30
N THR A 703 21.70 15.70 -9.91
CA THR A 703 22.06 17.11 -9.88
C THR A 703 22.92 17.44 -8.66
N LYS A 704 23.49 18.65 -8.63
CA LYS A 704 24.23 19.13 -7.43
C LYS A 704 23.29 19.43 -6.26
N SER A 705 22.03 19.70 -6.49
CA SER A 705 20.96 19.83 -5.50
C SER A 705 20.56 18.48 -4.92
N GLY A 706 20.94 17.37 -5.57
CA GLY A 706 20.59 16.02 -5.13
C GLY A 706 19.45 15.39 -5.93
N LEU A 707 18.74 16.13 -6.81
CA LEU A 707 17.67 15.57 -7.64
C LEU A 707 18.19 14.41 -8.49
N ARG A 708 17.49 13.29 -8.40
CA ARG A 708 17.73 12.06 -9.17
C ARG A 708 16.55 11.83 -10.11
N ASN A 709 16.85 11.65 -11.39
CA ASN A 709 15.81 11.46 -12.39
C ASN A 709 15.37 10.00 -12.56
N LEU A 710 14.29 9.79 -13.30
CA LEU A 710 13.72 8.45 -13.55
C LEU A 710 14.73 7.47 -14.16
N SER A 711 15.64 7.93 -15.01
CA SER A 711 16.68 7.08 -15.59
C SER A 711 17.74 6.67 -14.59
N TRP A 712 18.03 7.51 -13.60
CA TRP A 712 18.88 7.15 -12.45
C TRP A 712 18.19 6.10 -11.60
N TYR A 713 16.90 6.30 -11.25
CA TYR A 713 16.12 5.35 -10.47
C TYR A 713 15.96 4.02 -11.18
N ARG A 714 15.67 4.02 -12.48
CA ARG A 714 15.57 2.77 -13.25
C ARG A 714 16.81 1.90 -13.13
N LYS A 715 17.99 2.49 -13.22
CA LYS A 715 19.26 1.76 -13.05
C LYS A 715 19.45 1.26 -11.61
N TYR A 716 19.13 2.11 -10.64
CA TYR A 716 19.25 1.82 -9.22
C TYR A 716 18.30 0.71 -8.78
N LEU A 717 17.06 0.70 -9.30
CA LEU A 717 16.00 -0.20 -8.87
C LEU A 717 15.95 -1.53 -9.62
N LEU A 718 16.84 -1.80 -10.57
CA LEU A 718 16.77 -3.01 -11.40
C LEU A 718 16.74 -4.30 -10.57
N GLU A 719 17.67 -4.43 -9.62
CA GLU A 719 17.75 -5.60 -8.72
C GLU A 719 16.66 -5.58 -7.64
N ILE A 720 16.27 -4.40 -7.19
CA ILE A 720 15.27 -4.19 -6.16
C ILE A 720 13.88 -4.59 -6.65
N SER A 721 13.57 -4.30 -7.92
CA SER A 721 12.28 -4.63 -8.52
C SER A 721 12.03 -6.13 -8.55
N GLU A 722 13.02 -6.92 -8.92
CA GLU A 722 12.91 -8.38 -8.91
C GLU A 722 12.67 -8.93 -7.50
N LEU A 723 13.40 -8.42 -6.53
CA LEU A 723 13.26 -8.80 -5.12
C LEU A 723 11.89 -8.44 -4.55
N GLU A 724 11.39 -7.23 -4.83
CA GLU A 724 10.06 -6.77 -4.42
C GLU A 724 8.96 -7.59 -5.09
N ASN A 725 9.05 -7.82 -6.41
CA ASN A 725 8.09 -8.60 -7.18
C ASN A 725 8.00 -10.06 -6.70
N SER A 726 9.09 -10.63 -6.20
CA SER A 726 9.06 -11.98 -5.64
C SER A 726 8.21 -12.11 -4.38
N ARG A 727 8.02 -11.00 -3.65
CA ARG A 727 7.26 -10.96 -2.40
C ARG A 727 5.88 -10.33 -2.57
N TRP A 728 5.76 -9.29 -3.41
CA TRP A 728 4.55 -8.51 -3.64
C TRP A 728 4.33 -8.31 -5.13
N ILE A 729 3.27 -8.85 -5.66
CA ILE A 729 3.07 -9.07 -7.08
C ILE A 729 2.72 -7.79 -7.84
N SER A 730 2.08 -6.85 -7.19
CA SER A 730 1.63 -5.58 -7.82
C SER A 730 2.75 -4.56 -8.01
N SER A 731 4.03 -4.95 -7.88
CA SER A 731 5.14 -4.01 -7.73
C SER A 731 6.17 -4.01 -8.85
N ASN A 732 5.77 -3.76 -10.10
CA ASN A 732 6.76 -3.50 -11.16
C ASN A 732 7.28 -2.05 -11.12
N MET A 733 8.26 -1.80 -10.25
CA MET A 733 8.84 -0.45 -10.07
C MET A 733 9.47 0.12 -11.34
N LEU A 734 9.96 -0.74 -12.24
CA LEU A 734 10.59 -0.31 -13.50
C LEU A 734 9.55 0.16 -14.52
N GLU A 735 8.45 -0.55 -14.64
CA GLU A 735 7.32 -0.15 -15.50
C GLU A 735 6.71 1.14 -14.99
N LYS A 736 6.56 1.27 -13.68
CA LYS A 736 6.07 2.52 -13.08
C LYS A 736 6.98 3.72 -13.40
N CYS A 737 8.30 3.55 -13.47
CA CYS A 737 9.21 4.61 -13.91
C CYS A 737 8.90 5.08 -15.34
N GLU A 738 8.62 4.15 -16.24
CA GLU A 738 8.29 4.49 -17.65
C GLU A 738 6.90 5.13 -17.76
N LEU A 739 5.92 4.60 -17.04
CA LEU A 739 4.58 5.19 -16.95
C LEU A 739 4.63 6.64 -16.43
N ILE A 740 5.35 6.88 -15.32
CA ILE A 740 5.52 8.23 -14.79
C ILE A 740 6.22 9.14 -15.82
N ARG A 741 7.23 8.64 -16.53
CA ARG A 741 7.91 9.40 -17.58
C ARG A 741 6.95 9.85 -18.68
N GLU A 742 6.12 8.93 -19.15
CA GLU A 742 5.13 9.21 -20.20
C GLU A 742 4.11 10.26 -19.72
N ILE A 743 3.53 10.06 -18.53
CA ILE A 743 2.58 10.99 -17.91
C ILE A 743 3.20 12.38 -17.75
N LEU A 744 4.40 12.49 -17.17
CA LEU A 744 5.07 13.77 -16.97
C LEU A 744 5.32 14.52 -18.29
N ASN A 745 5.68 13.82 -19.37
CA ASN A 745 5.88 14.43 -20.68
C ASN A 745 4.57 14.95 -21.28
N ILE A 746 3.48 14.20 -21.18
CA ILE A 746 2.15 14.62 -21.62
C ILE A 746 1.70 15.83 -20.78
N ARG A 747 1.77 15.73 -19.45
CA ARG A 747 1.35 16.80 -18.53
C ARG A 747 2.15 18.08 -18.75
N ASN A 748 3.47 17.97 -18.97
CA ASN A 748 4.31 19.13 -19.29
C ASN A 748 3.81 19.86 -20.54
N THR A 749 3.43 19.12 -21.57
CA THR A 749 2.90 19.70 -22.81
C THR A 749 1.53 20.36 -22.57
N VAL A 750 0.60 19.62 -21.99
CA VAL A 750 -0.80 20.06 -21.76
C VAL A 750 -0.88 21.30 -20.89
N ILE A 751 -0.16 21.31 -19.76
CA ILE A 751 -0.17 22.45 -18.83
C ILE A 751 0.52 23.68 -19.46
N SER A 752 1.64 23.47 -20.20
CA SER A 752 2.33 24.56 -20.89
C SER A 752 1.47 25.19 -21.99
N GLU A 753 0.71 24.39 -22.74
CA GLU A 753 -0.21 24.88 -23.76
C GLU A 753 -1.37 25.67 -23.15
N GLU A 754 -1.88 25.25 -21.99
CA GLU A 754 -2.96 25.96 -21.31
C GLU A 754 -2.51 27.34 -20.82
N PHE A 755 -1.34 27.44 -20.20
CA PHE A 755 -0.79 28.72 -19.75
C PHE A 755 -0.35 29.67 -20.89
N GLN A 756 -0.30 29.20 -22.14
CA GLN A 756 -0.03 30.03 -23.32
C GLN A 756 -1.30 30.60 -23.95
N LYS A 757 -2.50 30.14 -23.56
CA LYS A 757 -3.81 30.66 -24.04
C LYS A 757 -4.18 31.95 -23.38
#